data_7f3192c6673f237770b60c6d78c0f955
#
_entry.id   7f3192c6673f237770b60c6d78c0f955
#
_cell.length_a   1.000
_cell.length_b   1.000
_cell.length_c   1.000
_cell.angle_alpha   90.00
_cell.angle_beta   90.00
_cell.angle_gamma   90.00
#
_symmetry.space_group_name_H-M   'P 1'
#
loop_
_entity.id
_entity.type
_entity.pdbx_description
1 polymer ?
#
loop_
_entity_poly.entity_id
_entity_poly.type
_entity_poly.pdbx_seq_one_letter_code
_entity_poly.pdbx_strand_id
1 'polypeptide(L)'
;MGLGAMVDAVSPKLPYAREFILSRHSSIIGTENFYINVFTRINLVMKNLKVVIDNQMKKVVYYIHKDLVIKNQGRLNMLNITLKELREEEFASVEKVTYDISAKMKGSNILMPTQLFGMAYLAYLVADNGIENVEELIEYVEKELPVEQSLFVREAVKDAWSVAIDLGVSYTTETLVATLLWMPTSNGRYGAEMETPDSVAKLATRILNIENDKVADFCCGTGNFLMEAIGASPDSKYYGIEINTHCKEISNIRLQLISEQVTIEQGNALEMSVAKKFDKIFCDYPWNMKVFNLGKEKMQEFESVIPEIKKVANVDWLFILNAMKHLEEDGKAVVVTTNGTTWNGGISKSIREKFVKLGWIEAVISLPGNLYASTSIPTSLLVLSKGNKSIRMIDASEMAAVGRRQNLLSDEAIESIVNMFNEDTDNAKSVTIEEIQDQDYAINPSRFLEVEIEVEDGVPFEDLIVNVTRGAQVKANELDEMVSEEPTDYQYLMLANIQDGIISDELPFLKSMDKKMEKYCIKNNSLVISKNGAPVKIAVASVEEGRKILANGNLYVIELDETKVNPYFIKAYLESENGTIALSRVTVGATLPNIPVDGLKKIMIPCPDISVQNEVAEKYLAKMDEVKILKHKLARATAELKSIYEEG
;
A
#
# COMPACT_ATOMS: atom_id res chain seq x y z
N MET A 1 1.44 -16.55 48.23
CA MET A 1 2.02 -17.40 49.33
C MET A 1 3.50 -17.55 49.03
N GLY A 2 4.41 -17.40 50.01
CA GLY A 2 5.85 -17.50 49.76
C GLY A 2 6.28 -18.92 49.40
N LEU A 3 7.35 -19.03 48.61
CA LEU A 3 7.90 -20.29 48.08
C LEU A 3 8.05 -21.40 49.10
N GLY A 4 8.31 -21.07 50.37
CA GLY A 4 8.41 -22.01 51.49
C GLY A 4 7.09 -22.75 51.81
N ALA A 5 5.97 -22.06 51.74
CA ALA A 5 4.65 -22.66 52.02
C ALA A 5 4.18 -23.59 50.88
N MET A 6 4.61 -23.33 49.63
CA MET A 6 4.34 -24.20 48.49
C MET A 6 5.20 -25.47 48.47
N VAL A 7 6.47 -25.36 48.91
CA VAL A 7 7.38 -26.52 49.01
C VAL A 7 6.88 -27.49 50.09
N ASP A 8 6.35 -26.97 51.19
CA ASP A 8 5.80 -27.81 52.26
C ASP A 8 4.49 -28.54 51.89
N ALA A 9 3.69 -27.97 50.96
CA ALA A 9 2.47 -28.60 50.42
C ALA A 9 2.77 -29.78 49.46
N VAL A 10 3.92 -29.79 48.80
CA VAL A 10 4.33 -30.82 47.81
C VAL A 10 5.23 -31.89 48.44
N SER A 11 5.90 -31.58 49.58
CA SER A 11 6.88 -32.41 50.24
C SER A 11 6.38 -33.81 50.68
N PRO A 12 5.12 -34.03 51.09
CA PRO A 12 4.66 -35.38 51.48
C PRO A 12 4.59 -36.39 50.33
N LYS A 13 4.53 -35.92 49.09
CA LYS A 13 4.38 -36.77 47.89
C LYS A 13 5.68 -37.03 47.12
N LEU A 14 6.75 -36.27 47.41
CA LEU A 14 8.05 -36.38 46.73
C LEU A 14 9.20 -35.99 47.67
N PRO A 15 9.63 -36.86 48.55
CA PRO A 15 10.59 -36.54 49.63
C PRO A 15 11.97 -36.10 49.11
N TYR A 16 12.39 -36.51 47.89
CA TYR A 16 13.69 -36.14 47.31
C TYR A 16 13.69 -34.75 46.65
N ALA A 17 12.54 -34.16 46.37
CA ALA A 17 12.46 -32.83 45.75
C ALA A 17 12.87 -31.70 46.71
N ARG A 18 12.64 -31.88 48.00
CA ARG A 18 12.98 -30.88 49.03
C ARG A 18 14.48 -30.68 49.19
N GLU A 19 15.24 -31.75 49.27
CA GLU A 19 16.71 -31.69 49.43
C GLU A 19 17.38 -31.13 48.17
N PHE A 20 16.87 -31.46 47.00
CA PHE A 20 17.41 -30.96 45.73
C PHE A 20 17.17 -29.44 45.53
N ILE A 21 16.02 -28.93 45.95
CA ILE A 21 15.67 -27.50 45.81
C ILE A 21 16.37 -26.65 46.88
N LEU A 22 16.50 -27.17 48.13
CA LEU A 22 17.08 -26.40 49.22
C LEU A 22 18.61 -26.45 49.32
N SER A 23 19.26 -27.51 48.81
CA SER A 23 20.72 -27.66 48.91
C SER A 23 21.54 -26.76 47.98
N ARG A 24 20.90 -26.05 47.02
CA ARG A 24 21.60 -25.20 46.05
C ARG A 24 21.21 -23.70 46.08
N HIS A 25 20.46 -23.29 47.09
CA HIS A 25 20.02 -21.89 47.21
C HIS A 25 21.11 -20.90 47.70
N SER A 26 22.26 -21.41 48.12
CA SER A 26 23.29 -20.56 48.75
C SER A 26 24.48 -20.17 47.86
N SER A 27 24.55 -20.57 46.57
CA SER A 27 25.79 -20.36 45.81
C SER A 27 25.66 -19.97 44.33
N ILE A 28 24.48 -19.61 43.81
CA ILE A 28 24.39 -19.18 42.39
C ILE A 28 23.44 -18.01 42.21
N ILE A 29 24.00 -16.80 42.28
CA ILE A 29 23.46 -15.61 41.68
C ILE A 29 24.06 -15.53 40.26
N GLY A 30 23.21 -15.66 39.24
CA GLY A 30 23.53 -15.34 37.84
C GLY A 30 23.79 -16.55 36.94
N THR A 31 22.77 -17.02 36.28
CA THR A 31 22.74 -17.42 34.85
C THR A 31 21.35 -17.98 34.47
N GLU A 32 20.69 -17.38 33.50
CA GLU A 32 19.40 -17.79 32.93
C GLU A 32 19.39 -19.25 32.41
N ASN A 33 20.52 -19.76 31.96
CA ASN A 33 20.70 -21.14 31.50
C ASN A 33 20.49 -22.23 32.57
N PHE A 34 20.47 -21.91 33.86
CA PHE A 34 20.27 -22.90 34.90
C PHE A 34 18.79 -23.33 35.02
N TYR A 35 17.88 -22.39 34.88
CA TYR A 35 16.43 -22.65 34.99
C TYR A 35 15.90 -23.46 33.81
N ILE A 36 16.34 -23.16 32.58
CA ILE A 36 16.01 -23.91 31.35
C ILE A 36 16.48 -25.36 31.47
N ASN A 37 17.69 -25.62 31.98
CA ASN A 37 18.21 -26.97 32.16
C ASN A 37 17.48 -27.76 33.25
N VAL A 38 17.04 -27.11 34.34
CA VAL A 38 16.26 -27.75 35.40
C VAL A 38 14.86 -28.12 34.88
N PHE A 39 14.23 -27.27 34.12
CA PHE A 39 12.88 -27.49 33.56
C PHE A 39 12.90 -28.60 32.49
N THR A 40 13.86 -28.58 31.60
CA THR A 40 14.04 -29.62 30.56
C THR A 40 14.30 -30.98 31.20
N ARG A 41 15.05 -31.04 32.30
CA ARG A 41 15.28 -32.29 33.07
C ARG A 41 14.05 -32.74 33.87
N ILE A 42 13.26 -31.82 34.44
CA ILE A 42 12.00 -32.17 35.11
C ILE A 42 11.00 -32.71 34.07
N ASN A 43 10.83 -32.11 32.93
CA ASN A 43 9.97 -32.61 31.85
C ASN A 43 10.43 -33.97 31.32
N LEU A 44 11.74 -34.20 31.19
CA LEU A 44 12.30 -35.49 30.77
C LEU A 44 12.06 -36.60 31.80
N VAL A 45 12.16 -36.27 33.09
CA VAL A 45 11.88 -37.21 34.20
C VAL A 45 10.37 -37.49 34.27
N MET A 46 9.52 -36.50 34.09
CA MET A 46 8.06 -36.64 34.08
C MET A 46 7.55 -37.46 32.89
N LYS A 47 8.16 -37.27 31.71
CA LYS A 47 7.84 -38.03 30.49
C LYS A 47 8.19 -39.53 30.60
N ASN A 48 9.25 -39.86 31.37
CA ASN A 48 9.71 -41.23 31.57
C ASN A 48 8.98 -41.99 32.71
N LEU A 49 8.29 -41.29 33.64
CA LEU A 49 7.68 -41.92 34.82
C LEU A 49 6.20 -42.33 34.62
N LYS A 50 5.55 -42.08 33.44
CA LYS A 50 4.12 -42.42 33.21
C LYS A 50 3.21 -42.07 34.41
N VAL A 51 3.48 -40.97 35.10
CA VAL A 51 2.67 -40.54 36.25
C VAL A 51 1.40 -39.88 35.73
N VAL A 52 0.25 -40.40 36.08
CA VAL A 52 -1.05 -39.73 35.91
C VAL A 52 -1.06 -38.52 36.85
N ILE A 53 -0.81 -37.34 36.31
CA ILE A 53 -0.85 -36.09 37.07
C ILE A 53 -2.31 -35.65 37.12
N ASP A 54 -2.85 -35.57 38.36
CA ASP A 54 -4.13 -34.96 38.64
C ASP A 54 -4.21 -33.53 38.06
N ASN A 55 -5.38 -33.11 37.57
CA ASN A 55 -5.63 -31.79 37.01
C ASN A 55 -5.23 -30.63 37.94
N GLN A 56 -5.27 -30.84 39.25
CA GLN A 56 -4.81 -29.87 40.24
C GLN A 56 -3.29 -29.69 40.24
N MET A 57 -2.51 -30.75 40.02
CA MET A 57 -1.06 -30.67 39.90
C MET A 57 -0.63 -30.03 38.56
N LYS A 58 -1.38 -30.25 37.46
CA LYS A 58 -1.18 -29.54 36.21
C LYS A 58 -1.41 -28.02 36.36
N LYS A 59 -2.46 -27.62 37.12
CA LYS A 59 -2.70 -26.22 37.46
C LYS A 59 -1.56 -25.62 38.28
N VAL A 60 -1.04 -26.31 39.28
CA VAL A 60 0.08 -25.82 40.13
C VAL A 60 1.38 -25.69 39.33
N VAL A 61 1.72 -26.67 38.47
CA VAL A 61 2.88 -26.60 37.60
C VAL A 61 2.71 -25.47 36.56
N TYR A 62 1.51 -25.28 36.04
CA TYR A 62 1.16 -24.19 35.15
C TYR A 62 1.28 -22.82 35.84
N TYR A 63 0.77 -22.63 37.05
CA TYR A 63 0.88 -21.36 37.78
C TYR A 63 2.33 -21.05 38.21
N ILE A 64 3.12 -22.06 38.62
CA ILE A 64 4.54 -21.88 38.92
C ILE A 64 5.30 -21.49 37.64
N HIS A 65 4.94 -22.06 36.50
CA HIS A 65 5.49 -21.70 35.20
C HIS A 65 5.09 -20.27 34.79
N LYS A 66 3.81 -19.92 34.98
CA LYS A 66 3.29 -18.57 34.70
C LYS A 66 3.96 -17.51 35.56
N ASP A 67 4.13 -17.71 36.85
CA ASP A 67 4.76 -16.74 37.78
C ASP A 67 6.28 -16.59 37.58
N LEU A 68 6.97 -17.63 37.08
CA LEU A 68 8.42 -17.63 36.88
C LEU A 68 8.86 -17.19 35.47
N VAL A 69 8.01 -17.38 34.46
CA VAL A 69 8.32 -17.13 33.03
C VAL A 69 7.68 -15.84 32.51
N ILE A 70 6.59 -15.37 33.16
CA ILE A 70 5.82 -14.20 32.68
C ILE A 70 6.59 -12.87 32.77
N LYS A 71 7.80 -12.83 33.27
CA LYS A 71 8.49 -11.52 33.38
C LYS A 71 9.35 -11.11 32.19
N ASN A 72 9.68 -11.96 31.21
CA ASN A 72 10.68 -11.55 30.21
C ASN A 72 10.64 -12.19 28.80
N GLN A 73 9.57 -12.82 28.30
CA GLN A 73 9.60 -13.38 26.92
C GLN A 73 8.20 -13.42 26.26
N GLY A 74 8.06 -12.87 25.05
CA GLY A 74 6.83 -12.91 24.26
C GLY A 74 6.28 -14.34 24.04
N ARG A 75 4.99 -14.49 23.78
CA ARG A 75 4.28 -15.79 23.76
C ARG A 75 4.87 -16.80 22.78
N LEU A 76 5.36 -16.37 21.61
CA LEU A 76 6.01 -17.27 20.64
C LEU A 76 7.26 -17.94 21.22
N ASN A 77 8.02 -17.22 22.04
CA ASN A 77 9.16 -17.81 22.73
C ASN A 77 8.74 -18.90 23.73
N MET A 78 7.55 -18.78 24.34
CA MET A 78 6.99 -19.81 25.20
C MET A 78 6.51 -21.04 24.43
N LEU A 79 6.01 -20.86 23.22
CA LEU A 79 5.65 -21.94 22.28
C LEU A 79 6.89 -22.58 21.63
N ASN A 80 8.07 -21.96 21.79
CA ASN A 80 9.34 -22.39 21.18
C ASN A 80 9.25 -22.48 19.66
N ILE A 81 8.53 -21.53 19.04
CA ILE A 81 8.34 -21.39 17.60
C ILE A 81 8.66 -19.96 17.18
N THR A 82 9.32 -19.78 16.05
CA THR A 82 9.57 -18.45 15.48
C THR A 82 8.34 -17.95 14.70
N LEU A 83 8.24 -16.63 14.49
CA LEU A 83 7.17 -16.05 13.69
C LEU A 83 7.14 -16.61 12.26
N LYS A 84 8.33 -16.91 11.70
CA LYS A 84 8.46 -17.52 10.37
C LYS A 84 7.92 -18.95 10.34
N GLU A 85 8.33 -19.79 11.27
CA GLU A 85 7.86 -21.19 11.39
C GLU A 85 6.34 -21.22 11.60
N LEU A 86 5.79 -20.38 12.49
CA LEU A 86 4.36 -20.29 12.71
C LEU A 86 3.62 -19.89 11.43
N ARG A 87 4.19 -18.97 10.63
CA ARG A 87 3.61 -18.56 9.34
C ARG A 87 3.61 -19.71 8.34
N GLU A 88 4.70 -20.46 8.25
CA GLU A 88 4.83 -21.63 7.35
C GLU A 88 3.83 -22.74 7.72
N GLU A 89 3.62 -23.00 9.00
CA GLU A 89 2.77 -24.10 9.49
C GLU A 89 1.28 -23.75 9.53
N GLU A 90 0.92 -22.56 9.98
CA GLU A 90 -0.46 -22.22 10.36
C GLU A 90 -1.15 -21.18 9.47
N PHE A 91 -0.43 -20.45 8.60
CA PHE A 91 -1.03 -19.38 7.81
C PHE A 91 -2.20 -19.86 6.93
N ALA A 92 -2.12 -21.08 6.39
CA ALA A 92 -3.20 -21.68 5.60
C ALA A 92 -4.48 -21.91 6.41
N SER A 93 -4.38 -22.04 7.73
CA SER A 93 -5.51 -22.26 8.63
C SER A 93 -6.29 -20.98 8.96
N VAL A 94 -5.66 -19.79 8.80
CA VAL A 94 -6.23 -18.48 9.18
C VAL A 94 -7.56 -18.19 8.46
N GLU A 95 -7.64 -18.45 7.15
CA GLU A 95 -8.85 -18.20 6.37
C GLU A 95 -10.01 -19.09 6.85
N LYS A 96 -9.73 -20.34 7.15
CA LYS A 96 -10.72 -21.30 7.67
C LYS A 96 -11.24 -20.87 9.04
N VAL A 97 -10.34 -20.55 9.97
CA VAL A 97 -10.72 -20.10 11.33
C VAL A 97 -11.55 -18.81 11.25
N THR A 98 -11.12 -17.83 10.46
CA THR A 98 -11.85 -16.58 10.25
C THR A 98 -13.26 -16.83 9.69
N TYR A 99 -13.39 -17.77 8.74
CA TYR A 99 -14.69 -18.18 8.21
C TYR A 99 -15.56 -18.84 9.28
N ASP A 100 -15.02 -19.75 10.08
CA ASP A 100 -15.75 -20.47 11.14
C ASP A 100 -16.22 -19.52 12.25
N ILE A 101 -15.38 -18.54 12.64
CA ILE A 101 -15.79 -17.44 13.52
C ILE A 101 -17.00 -16.69 12.92
N SER A 102 -16.87 -16.26 11.68
CA SER A 102 -17.94 -15.54 10.97
C SER A 102 -19.21 -16.36 10.86
N ALA A 103 -19.11 -17.66 10.56
CA ALA A 103 -20.24 -18.57 10.44
C ALA A 103 -20.98 -18.79 11.76
N LYS A 104 -20.25 -18.98 12.87
CA LYS A 104 -20.84 -19.18 14.21
C LYS A 104 -21.47 -17.90 14.77
N MET A 105 -20.97 -16.73 14.38
CA MET A 105 -21.53 -15.42 14.79
C MET A 105 -22.70 -14.94 13.91
N LYS A 106 -23.15 -15.73 12.91
CA LYS A 106 -24.28 -15.41 12.01
C LYS A 106 -25.62 -15.36 12.75
N GLY A 107 -25.88 -14.31 13.41
CA GLY A 107 -27.16 -13.96 14.07
C GLY A 107 -27.19 -12.47 14.41
N SER A 108 -26.07 -11.79 14.33
CA SER A 108 -25.90 -10.35 14.49
C SER A 108 -25.68 -9.68 13.13
N ASN A 109 -26.37 -8.59 12.86
CA ASN A 109 -26.23 -7.78 11.66
C ASN A 109 -24.76 -7.40 11.43
N ILE A 110 -24.23 -7.67 10.22
CA ILE A 110 -22.93 -7.26 9.68
C ILE A 110 -21.80 -7.32 10.72
N LEU A 111 -21.01 -8.39 10.68
CA LEU A 111 -19.85 -8.55 11.52
C LEU A 111 -18.75 -7.58 11.05
N MET A 112 -18.35 -6.68 11.94
CA MET A 112 -17.19 -5.83 11.72
C MET A 112 -15.90 -6.65 11.94
N PRO A 113 -14.80 -6.38 11.22
CA PRO A 113 -13.52 -7.06 11.43
C PRO A 113 -13.04 -7.04 12.88
N THR A 114 -13.25 -5.93 13.59
CA THR A 114 -12.95 -5.79 15.03
C THR A 114 -13.70 -6.80 15.90
N GLN A 115 -14.94 -7.16 15.52
CA GLN A 115 -15.73 -8.20 16.22
C GLN A 115 -15.16 -9.59 15.98
N LEU A 116 -14.74 -9.88 14.74
CA LEU A 116 -14.10 -11.15 14.41
C LEU A 116 -12.77 -11.29 15.15
N PHE A 117 -11.99 -10.22 15.22
CA PHE A 117 -10.72 -10.19 15.95
C PHE A 117 -10.94 -10.40 17.46
N GLY A 118 -11.88 -9.67 18.08
CA GLY A 118 -12.21 -9.83 19.49
C GLY A 118 -12.67 -11.25 19.83
N MET A 119 -13.45 -11.89 18.94
CA MET A 119 -13.86 -13.30 19.10
C MET A 119 -12.66 -14.25 18.99
N ALA A 120 -11.78 -14.05 18.01
CA ALA A 120 -10.54 -14.83 17.88
C ALA A 120 -9.67 -14.71 19.14
N TYR A 121 -9.57 -13.49 19.70
CA TYR A 121 -8.80 -13.25 20.91
C TYR A 121 -9.40 -13.96 22.12
N LEU A 122 -10.72 -13.94 22.31
CA LEU A 122 -11.36 -14.71 23.37
C LEU A 122 -11.18 -16.21 23.20
N ALA A 123 -11.30 -16.74 21.98
CA ALA A 123 -11.03 -18.15 21.69
C ALA A 123 -9.58 -18.52 22.04
N TYR A 124 -8.62 -17.63 21.72
CA TYR A 124 -7.24 -17.80 22.13
C TYR A 124 -7.09 -17.84 23.66
N LEU A 125 -7.73 -16.93 24.40
CA LEU A 125 -7.68 -16.93 25.87
C LEU A 125 -8.25 -18.21 26.46
N VAL A 126 -9.34 -18.74 25.87
CA VAL A 126 -9.93 -20.04 26.27
C VAL A 126 -8.92 -21.17 26.07
N ALA A 127 -8.34 -21.30 24.88
CA ALA A 127 -7.38 -22.36 24.57
C ALA A 127 -6.11 -22.24 25.42
N ASP A 128 -5.60 -21.02 25.59
CA ASP A 128 -4.35 -20.74 26.27
C ASP A 128 -4.43 -20.94 27.80
N ASN A 129 -5.58 -20.63 28.40
CA ASN A 129 -5.77 -20.71 29.87
C ASN A 129 -6.58 -21.94 30.31
N GLY A 130 -7.04 -22.77 29.35
CA GLY A 130 -7.83 -23.96 29.67
C GLY A 130 -9.18 -23.62 30.31
N ILE A 131 -9.81 -22.53 29.87
CA ILE A 131 -11.11 -22.09 30.39
C ILE A 131 -12.21 -23.01 29.86
N GLU A 132 -13.06 -23.52 30.77
CA GLU A 132 -14.02 -24.57 30.42
C GLU A 132 -15.46 -24.06 30.21
N ASN A 133 -15.80 -22.88 30.75
CA ASN A 133 -17.17 -22.35 30.72
C ASN A 133 -17.20 -20.81 30.61
N VAL A 134 -18.40 -20.30 30.36
CA VAL A 134 -18.64 -18.86 30.10
C VAL A 134 -18.40 -18.03 31.36
N GLU A 135 -18.80 -18.53 32.53
CA GLU A 135 -18.64 -17.82 33.80
C GLU A 135 -17.16 -17.59 34.11
N GLU A 136 -16.33 -18.62 33.93
CA GLU A 136 -14.88 -18.55 34.12
C GLU A 136 -14.24 -17.58 33.10
N LEU A 137 -14.69 -17.58 31.85
CA LEU A 137 -14.21 -16.66 30.80
C LEU A 137 -14.52 -15.21 31.16
N ILE A 138 -15.75 -14.92 31.57
CA ILE A 138 -16.15 -13.56 32.00
C ILE A 138 -15.31 -13.10 33.19
N GLU A 139 -15.15 -13.96 34.18
CA GLU A 139 -14.33 -13.66 35.38
C GLU A 139 -12.87 -13.38 35.00
N TYR A 140 -12.30 -14.16 34.06
CA TYR A 140 -10.95 -13.94 33.54
C TYR A 140 -10.81 -12.58 32.83
N VAL A 141 -11.74 -12.25 31.93
CA VAL A 141 -11.74 -10.98 31.21
C VAL A 141 -11.87 -9.77 32.15
N GLU A 142 -12.64 -9.92 33.24
CA GLU A 142 -12.85 -8.84 34.22
C GLU A 142 -11.65 -8.61 35.15
N LYS A 143 -10.94 -9.66 35.51
CA LYS A 143 -9.92 -9.60 36.57
C LYS A 143 -8.49 -9.62 36.05
N GLU A 144 -8.23 -10.31 34.94
CA GLU A 144 -6.87 -10.57 34.48
C GLU A 144 -6.48 -9.70 33.27
N LEU A 145 -7.45 -9.21 32.47
CA LEU A 145 -7.13 -8.34 31.34
C LEU A 145 -7.00 -6.87 31.76
N PRO A 146 -6.13 -6.09 31.08
CA PRO A 146 -6.16 -4.63 31.15
C PRO A 146 -7.56 -4.08 30.82
N VAL A 147 -7.94 -2.98 31.49
CA VAL A 147 -9.30 -2.40 31.37
C VAL A 147 -9.68 -2.13 29.92
N GLU A 148 -8.76 -1.57 29.12
CA GLU A 148 -8.99 -1.25 27.71
C GLU A 148 -9.25 -2.51 26.87
N GLN A 149 -8.49 -3.58 27.09
CA GLN A 149 -8.70 -4.86 26.40
C GLN A 149 -9.99 -5.54 26.84
N SER A 150 -10.31 -5.49 28.14
CA SER A 150 -11.58 -6.00 28.67
C SER A 150 -12.78 -5.30 28.01
N LEU A 151 -12.74 -3.97 27.91
CA LEU A 151 -13.79 -3.18 27.23
C LEU A 151 -13.88 -3.53 25.74
N PHE A 152 -12.75 -3.62 25.06
CA PHE A 152 -12.68 -3.96 23.64
C PHE A 152 -13.35 -5.32 23.35
N VAL A 153 -12.99 -6.37 24.08
CA VAL A 153 -13.56 -7.71 23.82
C VAL A 153 -15.04 -7.80 24.20
N ARG A 154 -15.49 -7.11 25.25
CA ARG A 154 -16.90 -7.05 25.63
C ARG A 154 -17.76 -6.38 24.58
N GLU A 155 -17.28 -5.27 23.98
CA GLU A 155 -17.95 -4.59 22.89
C GLU A 155 -17.99 -5.47 21.63
N ALA A 156 -16.90 -6.18 21.32
CA ALA A 156 -16.80 -7.08 20.17
C ALA A 156 -17.76 -8.26 20.24
N VAL A 157 -17.89 -8.88 21.41
CA VAL A 157 -18.58 -10.16 21.57
C VAL A 157 -20.04 -10.00 21.96
N LYS A 158 -20.39 -8.95 22.72
CA LYS A 158 -21.73 -8.79 23.31
C LYS A 158 -22.14 -10.06 24.08
N ASP A 159 -23.15 -10.79 23.60
CA ASP A 159 -23.67 -11.96 24.30
C ASP A 159 -23.17 -13.32 23.76
N ALA A 160 -22.19 -13.31 22.82
CA ALA A 160 -21.74 -14.52 22.13
C ALA A 160 -20.56 -15.25 22.84
N TRP A 161 -20.46 -15.20 24.15
CA TRP A 161 -19.39 -15.80 24.94
C TRP A 161 -19.21 -17.32 24.73
N SER A 162 -20.33 -18.06 24.57
CA SER A 162 -20.30 -19.49 24.31
C SER A 162 -19.59 -19.85 23.01
N VAL A 163 -19.64 -18.95 22.00
CA VAL A 163 -18.94 -19.16 20.72
C VAL A 163 -17.42 -19.15 20.95
N ALA A 164 -16.91 -18.30 21.85
CA ALA A 164 -15.49 -18.28 22.18
C ALA A 164 -15.03 -19.59 22.84
N ILE A 165 -15.85 -20.18 23.73
CA ILE A 165 -15.55 -21.48 24.34
C ILE A 165 -15.47 -22.56 23.25
N ASP A 166 -16.50 -22.67 22.40
CA ASP A 166 -16.54 -23.65 21.32
C ASP A 166 -15.32 -23.55 20.36
N LEU A 167 -14.92 -22.32 20.03
CA LEU A 167 -13.77 -22.07 19.14
C LEU A 167 -12.45 -22.41 19.84
N GLY A 168 -12.27 -22.00 21.10
CA GLY A 168 -11.07 -22.27 21.87
C GLY A 168 -10.83 -23.75 22.13
N VAL A 169 -11.89 -24.54 22.23
CA VAL A 169 -11.79 -26.01 22.32
C VAL A 169 -11.52 -26.66 20.94
N SER A 170 -11.99 -26.02 19.86
CA SER A 170 -11.89 -26.58 18.50
C SER A 170 -10.53 -26.37 17.85
N TYR A 171 -9.75 -25.39 18.27
CA TYR A 171 -8.47 -24.99 17.64
C TYR A 171 -7.32 -25.01 18.65
N THR A 172 -6.10 -25.23 18.15
CA THR A 172 -4.89 -25.15 18.98
C THR A 172 -4.53 -23.68 19.28
N THR A 173 -3.73 -23.48 20.31
CA THR A 173 -3.22 -22.15 20.67
C THR A 173 -2.42 -21.54 19.51
N GLU A 174 -1.58 -22.36 18.84
CA GLU A 174 -0.78 -21.93 17.68
C GLU A 174 -1.65 -21.44 16.53
N THR A 175 -2.69 -22.20 16.16
CA THR A 175 -3.66 -21.81 15.11
C THR A 175 -4.37 -20.50 15.46
N LEU A 176 -4.75 -20.30 16.71
CA LEU A 176 -5.43 -19.08 17.17
C LEU A 176 -4.47 -17.88 17.23
N VAL A 177 -3.21 -18.09 17.64
CA VAL A 177 -2.16 -17.06 17.56
C VAL A 177 -1.92 -16.66 16.10
N ALA A 178 -1.76 -17.61 15.19
CA ALA A 178 -1.62 -17.35 13.76
C ALA A 178 -2.83 -16.57 13.21
N THR A 179 -4.04 -16.93 13.65
CA THR A 179 -5.26 -16.21 13.27
C THR A 179 -5.22 -14.76 13.74
N LEU A 180 -4.86 -14.50 14.97
CA LEU A 180 -4.74 -13.13 15.52
C LEU A 180 -3.69 -12.31 14.75
N LEU A 181 -2.56 -12.91 14.40
CA LEU A 181 -1.48 -12.22 13.70
C LEU A 181 -1.84 -11.84 12.26
N TRP A 182 -2.52 -12.73 11.52
CA TRP A 182 -2.70 -12.58 10.07
C TRP A 182 -4.14 -12.47 9.57
N MET A 183 -5.16 -12.54 10.44
CA MET A 183 -6.52 -12.31 9.98
C MET A 183 -6.72 -10.85 9.53
N PRO A 184 -7.53 -10.60 8.45
CA PRO A 184 -7.85 -9.25 8.04
C PRO A 184 -8.58 -8.47 9.13
N THR A 185 -8.15 -7.24 9.40
CA THR A 185 -8.73 -6.34 10.41
C THR A 185 -9.45 -5.15 9.80
N SER A 186 -9.49 -5.04 8.46
CA SER A 186 -10.24 -4.01 7.74
C SER A 186 -11.10 -4.59 6.61
N ASN A 187 -12.23 -3.93 6.31
CA ASN A 187 -13.11 -4.31 5.20
C ASN A 187 -12.71 -3.71 3.85
N GLY A 188 -11.70 -2.87 3.79
CA GLY A 188 -11.30 -2.14 2.58
C GLY A 188 -12.36 -1.21 1.97
N ARG A 189 -13.56 -1.11 2.55
CA ARG A 189 -14.70 -0.39 1.99
C ARG A 189 -15.04 0.94 2.67
N TYR A 190 -14.64 1.16 3.88
CA TYR A 190 -14.95 2.37 4.65
C TYR A 190 -13.67 3.05 5.11
N GLY A 191 -13.25 3.97 4.38
CA GLY A 191 -12.25 5.00 4.28
C GLY A 191 -11.44 5.50 5.47
N ALA A 192 -11.42 4.89 6.62
CA ALA A 192 -10.61 5.34 7.75
C ALA A 192 -9.46 4.38 8.11
N GLU A 193 -9.46 3.16 7.59
CA GLU A 193 -8.51 2.12 7.99
C GLU A 193 -7.79 1.57 6.75
N MET A 194 -6.80 2.32 6.24
CA MET A 194 -5.85 1.78 5.29
C MET A 194 -4.79 0.99 6.06
N GLU A 195 -4.87 -0.33 6.00
CA GLU A 195 -3.77 -1.18 6.49
C GLU A 195 -2.57 -1.07 5.55
N THR A 196 -1.39 -0.90 6.11
CA THR A 196 -0.15 -1.02 5.35
C THR A 196 -0.04 -2.44 4.79
N PRO A 197 0.10 -2.62 3.45
CA PRO A 197 0.24 -3.94 2.86
C PRO A 197 1.49 -4.67 3.36
N ASP A 198 1.40 -5.98 3.57
CA ASP A 198 2.52 -6.81 4.04
C ASP A 198 3.78 -6.63 3.18
N SER A 199 3.62 -6.54 1.85
CA SER A 199 4.76 -6.35 0.95
C SER A 199 5.42 -4.98 1.09
N VAL A 200 4.66 -3.93 1.41
CA VAL A 200 5.19 -2.58 1.71
C VAL A 200 5.88 -2.56 3.07
N ALA A 201 5.28 -3.19 4.09
CA ALA A 201 5.87 -3.35 5.41
C ALA A 201 7.22 -4.09 5.34
N LYS A 202 7.27 -5.19 4.57
CA LYS A 202 8.47 -5.98 4.35
C LYS A 202 9.56 -5.20 3.62
N LEU A 203 9.20 -4.48 2.54
CA LEU A 203 10.13 -3.60 1.83
C LEU A 203 10.70 -2.52 2.76
N ALA A 204 9.84 -1.83 3.52
CA ALA A 204 10.26 -0.78 4.45
C ALA A 204 11.21 -1.33 5.54
N THR A 205 10.92 -2.51 6.09
CA THR A 205 11.78 -3.19 7.07
C THR A 205 13.17 -3.48 6.50
N ARG A 206 13.25 -3.97 5.25
CA ARG A 206 14.52 -4.24 4.55
C ARG A 206 15.30 -2.95 4.28
N ILE A 207 14.65 -1.86 3.86
CA ILE A 207 15.28 -0.55 3.63
C ILE A 207 15.80 0.06 4.93
N LEU A 208 15.05 -0.06 6.03
CA LEU A 208 15.46 0.45 7.34
C LEU A 208 16.67 -0.29 7.91
N ASN A 209 16.87 -1.56 7.55
CA ASN A 209 17.95 -2.41 8.04
C ASN A 209 18.07 -2.34 9.58
N ILE A 210 17.08 -2.91 10.25
CA ILE A 210 16.90 -2.79 11.72
C ILE A 210 17.83 -3.76 12.45
N GLU A 211 18.68 -3.24 13.35
CA GLU A 211 19.65 -4.03 14.14
C GLU A 211 19.82 -3.45 15.55
N ASN A 212 19.15 -4.04 16.56
CA ASN A 212 19.19 -3.54 17.97
C ASN A 212 18.79 -2.06 18.13
N ASP A 213 17.87 -1.58 17.30
CA ASP A 213 17.46 -0.20 17.18
C ASP A 213 16.26 0.14 18.08
N LYS A 214 16.06 1.43 18.33
CA LYS A 214 14.78 2.00 18.76
C LYS A 214 13.96 2.31 17.52
N VAL A 215 12.97 1.50 17.27
CA VAL A 215 12.11 1.57 16.08
C VAL A 215 10.77 2.21 16.42
N ALA A 216 10.32 3.17 15.62
CA ALA A 216 8.98 3.73 15.78
C ALA A 216 8.13 3.55 14.53
N ASP A 217 6.83 3.37 14.75
CA ASP A 217 5.79 3.45 13.71
C ASP A 217 4.81 4.57 14.06
N PHE A 218 4.80 5.61 13.22
CA PHE A 218 3.87 6.72 13.36
C PHE A 218 2.62 6.44 12.53
N CYS A 219 1.48 6.33 13.19
CA CYS A 219 0.22 5.81 12.66
C CYS A 219 0.25 4.27 12.46
N CYS A 220 0.61 3.53 13.52
CA CYS A 220 0.90 2.10 13.42
C CYS A 220 -0.33 1.21 13.06
N GLY A 221 -1.53 1.76 13.06
CA GLY A 221 -2.74 1.03 12.72
C GLY A 221 -2.90 -0.24 13.55
N THR A 222 -3.06 -1.37 12.88
CA THR A 222 -3.16 -2.69 13.52
C THR A 222 -1.82 -3.41 13.67
N GLY A 223 -0.69 -2.72 13.39
CA GLY A 223 0.67 -3.16 13.72
C GLY A 223 1.39 -3.94 12.64
N ASN A 224 0.95 -3.92 11.38
CA ASN A 224 1.53 -4.73 10.30
C ASN A 224 3.04 -4.48 10.09
N PHE A 225 3.48 -3.20 10.03
CA PHE A 225 4.91 -2.90 9.92
C PHE A 225 5.69 -3.38 11.16
N LEU A 226 5.18 -3.09 12.36
CA LEU A 226 5.87 -3.49 13.59
C LEU A 226 5.99 -5.01 13.71
N MET A 227 5.00 -5.77 13.23
CA MET A 227 5.06 -7.23 13.21
C MET A 227 6.18 -7.75 12.29
N GLU A 228 6.32 -7.22 11.09
CA GLU A 228 7.42 -7.56 10.18
C GLU A 228 8.78 -7.13 10.75
N ALA A 229 8.86 -5.94 11.35
CA ALA A 229 10.08 -5.42 11.96
C ALA A 229 10.55 -6.26 13.17
N ILE A 230 9.62 -6.69 14.03
CA ILE A 230 9.91 -7.59 15.15
C ILE A 230 10.40 -8.95 14.64
N GLY A 231 9.78 -9.47 13.58
CA GLY A 231 10.23 -10.72 12.95
C GLY A 231 11.65 -10.63 12.40
N ALA A 232 12.06 -9.47 11.89
CA ALA A 232 13.40 -9.23 11.36
C ALA A 232 14.45 -8.99 12.46
N SER A 233 14.10 -8.30 13.55
CA SER A 233 15.03 -7.94 14.63
C SER A 233 14.35 -8.04 16.01
N PRO A 234 14.19 -9.25 16.57
CA PRO A 234 13.46 -9.46 17.83
C PRO A 234 14.04 -8.72 19.06
N ASP A 235 15.33 -8.39 19.03
CA ASP A 235 16.05 -7.73 20.13
C ASP A 235 15.93 -6.20 20.13
N SER A 236 15.35 -5.62 19.08
CA SER A 236 15.10 -4.18 18.99
C SER A 236 13.95 -3.73 19.89
N LYS A 237 13.89 -2.42 20.16
CA LYS A 237 12.79 -1.81 20.96
C LYS A 237 11.80 -1.14 20.03
N TYR A 238 10.53 -1.45 20.21
CA TYR A 238 9.48 -1.02 19.31
C TYR A 238 8.50 -0.06 19.98
N TYR A 239 8.15 0.99 19.27
CA TYR A 239 7.18 1.98 19.70
C TYR A 239 6.18 2.23 18.58
N GLY A 240 4.89 2.12 18.87
CA GLY A 240 3.81 2.51 17.96
C GLY A 240 2.96 3.62 18.56
N ILE A 241 2.45 4.51 17.71
CA ILE A 241 1.43 5.48 18.11
C ILE A 241 0.25 5.41 17.16
N GLU A 242 -0.97 5.30 17.72
CA GLU A 242 -2.21 5.16 16.96
C GLU A 242 -3.33 5.99 17.59
N ILE A 243 -4.07 6.72 16.76
CA ILE A 243 -5.15 7.59 17.21
C ILE A 243 -6.47 6.82 17.41
N ASN A 244 -6.69 5.76 16.62
CA ASN A 244 -7.89 4.92 16.69
C ASN A 244 -7.74 3.90 17.83
N THR A 245 -8.66 3.96 18.80
CA THR A 245 -8.62 3.07 19.98
C THR A 245 -8.70 1.59 19.61
N HIS A 246 -9.55 1.22 18.66
CA HIS A 246 -9.71 -0.18 18.25
C HIS A 246 -8.46 -0.71 17.54
N CYS A 247 -7.88 0.06 16.62
CA CYS A 247 -6.63 -0.29 15.95
C CYS A 247 -5.48 -0.44 16.95
N LYS A 248 -5.40 0.49 17.93
CA LYS A 248 -4.42 0.45 19.00
C LYS A 248 -4.56 -0.84 19.85
N GLU A 249 -5.78 -1.24 20.23
CA GLU A 249 -5.97 -2.47 21.00
C GLU A 249 -5.64 -3.72 20.18
N ILE A 250 -6.02 -3.78 18.90
CA ILE A 250 -5.63 -4.87 17.99
C ILE A 250 -4.11 -4.96 17.89
N SER A 251 -3.44 -3.83 17.62
CA SER A 251 -1.98 -3.76 17.54
C SER A 251 -1.33 -4.22 18.84
N ASN A 252 -1.84 -3.77 19.98
CA ASN A 252 -1.34 -4.12 21.28
C ASN A 252 -1.43 -5.65 21.54
N ILE A 253 -2.59 -6.23 21.26
CA ILE A 253 -2.80 -7.68 21.41
C ILE A 253 -1.87 -8.47 20.48
N ARG A 254 -1.81 -8.13 19.19
CA ARG A 254 -0.94 -8.80 18.21
C ARG A 254 0.52 -8.79 18.62
N LEU A 255 1.04 -7.61 18.92
CA LEU A 255 2.47 -7.43 19.12
C LEU A 255 2.95 -7.97 20.46
N GLN A 256 2.10 -7.95 21.50
CA GLN A 256 2.41 -8.60 22.78
C GLN A 256 2.49 -10.13 22.68
N LEU A 257 1.86 -10.75 21.69
CA LEU A 257 2.01 -12.18 21.43
C LEU A 257 3.42 -12.53 20.91
N ILE A 258 4.11 -11.60 20.29
CA ILE A 258 5.40 -11.85 19.60
C ILE A 258 6.59 -11.15 20.27
N SER A 259 6.39 -10.09 21.03
CA SER A 259 7.48 -9.36 21.70
C SER A 259 6.99 -8.63 22.95
N GLU A 260 7.86 -8.59 23.97
CA GLU A 260 7.69 -7.71 25.15
C GLU A 260 8.38 -6.35 24.98
N GLN A 261 9.22 -6.22 23.96
CA GLN A 261 9.97 -5.00 23.65
C GLN A 261 9.14 -3.99 22.88
N VAL A 262 7.80 -4.06 22.94
CA VAL A 262 6.87 -3.21 22.21
C VAL A 262 6.01 -2.38 23.15
N THR A 263 5.85 -1.10 22.81
CA THR A 263 4.94 -0.18 23.50
C THR A 263 4.04 0.49 22.47
N ILE A 264 2.73 0.37 22.62
CA ILE A 264 1.74 1.04 21.77
C ILE A 264 1.05 2.14 22.58
N GLU A 265 1.19 3.38 22.14
CA GLU A 265 0.60 4.57 22.76
C GLU A 265 -0.63 5.02 21.95
N GLN A 266 -1.71 5.39 22.63
CA GLN A 266 -2.84 6.02 21.98
C GLN A 266 -2.62 7.52 21.89
N GLY A 267 -2.65 8.07 20.67
CA GLY A 267 -2.45 9.51 20.49
C GLY A 267 -2.30 9.94 19.05
N ASN A 268 -2.17 11.25 18.88
CA ASN A 268 -1.84 11.86 17.61
C ASN A 268 -0.31 11.98 17.46
N ALA A 269 0.26 11.31 16.47
CA ALA A 269 1.71 11.32 16.24
C ALA A 269 2.27 12.74 16.01
N LEU A 270 1.47 13.65 15.44
CA LEU A 270 1.88 15.05 15.24
C LEU A 270 2.00 15.84 16.56
N GLU A 271 1.42 15.35 17.65
CA GLU A 271 1.45 15.99 18.98
C GLU A 271 2.49 15.36 19.92
N MET A 272 3.21 14.33 19.47
CA MET A 272 4.24 13.67 20.26
C MET A 272 5.35 14.64 20.69
N SER A 273 5.92 14.42 21.87
CA SER A 273 7.03 15.24 22.38
C SER A 273 8.32 15.02 21.57
N VAL A 274 8.94 16.10 21.09
CA VAL A 274 10.21 16.06 20.35
C VAL A 274 11.40 15.49 21.14
N ALA A 275 11.26 15.31 22.43
CA ALA A 275 12.27 14.64 23.25
C ALA A 275 12.38 13.14 22.98
N LYS A 276 11.32 12.51 22.43
CA LYS A 276 11.37 11.11 21.97
C LYS A 276 12.13 11.06 20.64
N LYS A 277 13.22 10.29 20.61
CA LYS A 277 14.04 10.06 19.42
C LYS A 277 14.17 8.59 19.12
N PHE A 278 14.31 8.26 17.84
CA PHE A 278 14.35 6.89 17.32
C PHE A 278 15.45 6.74 16.29
N ASP A 279 16.04 5.55 16.24
CA ASP A 279 17.06 5.19 15.25
C ASP A 279 16.39 4.89 13.90
N LYS A 280 15.23 4.24 13.93
CA LYS A 280 14.45 3.88 12.75
C LYS A 280 13.00 4.32 12.91
N ILE A 281 12.46 4.95 11.86
CA ILE A 281 11.06 5.39 11.87
C ILE A 281 10.38 4.88 10.59
N PHE A 282 9.20 4.30 10.76
CA PHE A 282 8.24 4.08 9.68
C PHE A 282 7.03 4.98 9.88
N CYS A 283 6.43 5.42 8.79
CA CYS A 283 5.21 6.22 8.85
C CYS A 283 4.37 6.03 7.59
N ASP A 284 3.20 5.43 7.75
CA ASP A 284 2.17 5.31 6.72
C ASP A 284 0.92 6.06 7.20
N TYR A 285 0.94 7.38 7.01
CA TYR A 285 -0.10 8.29 7.52
C TYR A 285 -1.29 8.39 6.55
N PRO A 286 -2.48 8.90 7.00
CA PRO A 286 -3.64 9.09 6.12
C PRO A 286 -3.39 10.22 5.10
N TRP A 287 -3.05 9.84 3.86
CA TRP A 287 -2.66 10.77 2.78
C TRP A 287 -3.75 11.76 2.39
N ASN A 288 -3.35 12.96 1.97
CA ASN A 288 -4.23 14.05 1.53
C ASN A 288 -5.29 14.49 2.56
N MET A 289 -5.22 14.01 3.78
CA MET A 289 -6.12 14.46 4.84
C MET A 289 -5.91 15.97 5.08
N LYS A 290 -7.00 16.71 5.19
CA LYS A 290 -6.91 18.14 5.52
C LYS A 290 -6.28 18.34 6.89
N VAL A 291 -5.52 19.42 7.04
CA VAL A 291 -4.97 19.82 8.34
C VAL A 291 -6.15 20.06 9.30
N PHE A 292 -6.19 19.32 10.39
CA PHE A 292 -7.11 19.50 11.49
C PHE A 292 -6.45 20.30 12.62
N ASN A 293 -7.20 20.68 13.66
CA ASN A 293 -6.73 21.53 14.74
C ASN A 293 -5.49 20.98 15.46
N LEU A 294 -4.33 21.23 14.88
CA LEU A 294 -3.07 21.09 15.56
C LEU A 294 -2.90 22.30 16.50
N GLY A 295 -2.55 22.09 17.76
CA GLY A 295 -2.38 23.16 18.74
C GLY A 295 -1.40 24.23 18.24
N LYS A 296 -1.64 25.51 18.58
CA LYS A 296 -0.80 26.63 18.10
C LYS A 296 0.69 26.44 18.43
N GLU A 297 0.98 25.96 19.63
CA GLU A 297 2.36 25.70 20.09
C GLU A 297 3.03 24.64 19.22
N LYS A 298 2.30 23.56 18.88
CA LYS A 298 2.81 22.49 18.04
C LYS A 298 3.04 22.95 16.59
N MET A 299 2.14 23.76 16.04
CA MET A 299 2.35 24.35 14.72
C MET A 299 3.58 25.28 14.72
N GLN A 300 3.76 26.12 15.76
CA GLN A 300 4.96 26.97 15.89
C GLN A 300 6.27 26.16 15.97
N GLU A 301 6.22 24.99 16.59
CA GLU A 301 7.35 24.06 16.63
C GLU A 301 7.73 23.56 15.21
N PHE A 302 6.75 23.22 14.37
CA PHE A 302 6.99 22.88 12.97
C PHE A 302 7.48 24.08 12.15
N GLU A 303 6.86 25.26 12.33
CA GLU A 303 7.26 26.53 11.67
C GLU A 303 8.69 26.95 12.01
N SER A 304 9.18 26.65 13.21
CA SER A 304 10.56 26.97 13.61
C SER A 304 11.60 26.23 12.76
N VAL A 305 11.24 25.10 12.18
CA VAL A 305 12.10 24.29 11.30
C VAL A 305 11.90 24.65 9.83
N ILE A 306 10.64 24.67 9.39
CA ILE A 306 10.26 25.04 8.02
C ILE A 306 9.11 26.05 8.07
N PRO A 307 9.36 27.35 7.88
CA PRO A 307 8.34 28.40 8.02
C PRO A 307 7.15 28.26 7.07
N GLU A 308 7.35 27.65 5.91
CA GLU A 308 6.32 27.44 4.90
C GLU A 308 5.27 26.41 5.32
N ILE A 309 5.58 25.54 6.29
CA ILE A 309 4.71 24.42 6.73
C ILE A 309 3.33 24.86 7.21
N LYS A 310 3.21 26.08 7.77
CA LYS A 310 1.94 26.66 8.22
C LYS A 310 0.90 26.89 7.11
N LYS A 311 1.32 26.84 5.85
CA LYS A 311 0.47 27.11 4.68
C LYS A 311 0.04 25.83 3.97
N VAL A 312 0.41 24.64 4.49
CA VAL A 312 0.00 23.37 3.87
C VAL A 312 -1.52 23.18 3.98
N ALA A 313 -2.11 22.62 2.93
CA ALA A 313 -3.54 22.34 2.88
C ALA A 313 -3.89 20.97 3.49
N ASN A 314 -2.92 20.03 3.47
CA ASN A 314 -3.03 18.67 3.96
C ASN A 314 -1.89 18.32 4.92
N VAL A 315 -1.98 17.17 5.56
CA VAL A 315 -1.05 16.74 6.62
C VAL A 315 0.25 16.13 6.09
N ASP A 316 0.40 15.90 4.79
CA ASP A 316 1.49 15.12 4.22
C ASP A 316 2.87 15.62 4.69
N TRP A 317 3.17 16.88 4.44
CA TRP A 317 4.46 17.47 4.87
C TRP A 317 4.60 17.62 6.39
N LEU A 318 3.50 17.64 7.14
CA LEU A 318 3.55 17.63 8.60
C LEU A 318 4.07 16.28 9.12
N PHE A 319 3.56 15.15 8.59
CA PHE A 319 4.05 13.83 8.97
C PHE A 319 5.49 13.58 8.52
N ILE A 320 5.84 13.99 7.29
CA ILE A 320 7.21 13.87 6.77
C ILE A 320 8.19 14.67 7.65
N LEU A 321 7.86 15.91 8.00
CA LEU A 321 8.69 16.72 8.89
C LEU A 321 8.71 16.17 10.32
N ASN A 322 7.60 15.61 10.80
CA ASN A 322 7.53 14.98 12.10
C ASN A 322 8.49 13.78 12.20
N ALA A 323 8.57 12.95 11.18
CA ALA A 323 9.52 11.85 11.13
C ALA A 323 10.97 12.38 11.26
N MET A 324 11.34 13.40 10.48
CA MET A 324 12.68 14.02 10.58
C MET A 324 12.98 14.61 11.96
N LYS A 325 11.99 15.22 12.60
CA LYS A 325 12.15 15.82 13.94
C LYS A 325 12.41 14.80 15.04
N HIS A 326 11.87 13.60 14.89
CA HIS A 326 12.01 12.51 15.85
C HIS A 326 13.17 11.53 15.53
N LEU A 327 13.86 11.74 14.42
CA LEU A 327 14.98 10.91 14.00
C LEU A 327 16.26 11.28 14.78
N GLU A 328 17.00 10.26 15.26
CA GLU A 328 18.35 10.42 15.78
C GLU A 328 19.30 10.95 14.67
N GLU A 329 20.52 11.35 15.04
CA GLU A 329 21.46 11.97 14.07
C GLU A 329 21.81 11.03 12.92
N ASP A 330 22.12 9.77 13.24
CA ASP A 330 22.45 8.73 12.25
C ASP A 330 21.25 7.84 11.90
N GLY A 331 20.05 8.30 12.24
CA GLY A 331 18.83 7.54 12.05
C GLY A 331 18.31 7.55 10.60
N LYS A 332 17.41 6.62 10.31
CA LYS A 332 16.74 6.50 9.00
C LYS A 332 15.23 6.37 9.16
N ALA A 333 14.47 7.08 8.33
CA ALA A 333 13.02 6.94 8.27
C ALA A 333 12.55 6.54 6.88
N VAL A 334 11.49 5.74 6.82
CA VAL A 334 10.73 5.42 5.60
C VAL A 334 9.33 5.94 5.77
N VAL A 335 8.92 6.84 4.89
CA VAL A 335 7.59 7.46 4.91
C VAL A 335 6.86 7.12 3.62
N VAL A 336 5.68 6.50 3.74
CA VAL A 336 4.82 6.23 2.58
C VAL A 336 4.04 7.49 2.24
N THR A 337 4.05 7.91 0.98
CA THR A 337 3.33 9.10 0.54
C THR A 337 2.77 8.92 -0.88
N THR A 338 1.90 9.81 -1.30
CA THR A 338 1.43 9.84 -2.69
C THR A 338 2.47 10.47 -3.61
N ASN A 339 2.48 10.08 -4.88
CA ASN A 339 3.41 10.65 -5.87
C ASN A 339 3.32 12.18 -5.96
N GLY A 340 2.14 12.78 -5.66
CA GLY A 340 1.96 14.23 -5.66
C GLY A 340 2.96 14.97 -4.76
N THR A 341 3.37 14.38 -3.64
CA THR A 341 4.36 14.95 -2.73
C THR A 341 5.72 15.14 -3.40
N THR A 342 6.07 14.30 -4.38
CA THR A 342 7.37 14.31 -5.05
C THR A 342 7.49 15.39 -6.14
N TRP A 343 6.37 15.93 -6.66
CA TRP A 343 6.41 16.89 -7.79
C TRP A 343 5.42 18.06 -7.71
N ASN A 344 4.40 18.05 -6.85
CA ASN A 344 3.44 19.16 -6.76
C ASN A 344 4.14 20.51 -6.55
N GLY A 345 3.63 21.55 -7.24
CA GLY A 345 4.12 22.92 -7.14
C GLY A 345 3.67 23.66 -5.88
N GLY A 346 3.85 24.97 -5.87
CA GLY A 346 3.39 25.85 -4.78
C GLY A 346 4.09 25.58 -3.45
N ILE A 347 3.33 25.51 -2.36
CA ILE A 347 3.87 25.30 -1.01
C ILE A 347 4.59 23.96 -0.87
N SER A 348 4.07 22.89 -1.47
CA SER A 348 4.71 21.57 -1.48
C SER A 348 6.12 21.64 -2.08
N LYS A 349 6.29 22.35 -3.20
CA LYS A 349 7.60 22.60 -3.81
C LYS A 349 8.53 23.33 -2.85
N SER A 350 8.06 24.42 -2.21
CA SER A 350 8.91 25.22 -1.31
C SER A 350 9.42 24.41 -0.11
N ILE A 351 8.60 23.49 0.42
CA ILE A 351 9.00 22.61 1.52
C ILE A 351 9.98 21.53 1.00
N ARG A 352 9.68 20.91 -0.14
CA ARG A 352 10.54 19.91 -0.77
C ARG A 352 11.92 20.47 -1.09
N GLU A 353 11.99 21.68 -1.62
CA GLU A 353 13.26 22.41 -1.83
C GLU A 353 14.08 22.52 -0.55
N LYS A 354 13.45 22.80 0.61
CA LYS A 354 14.14 22.84 1.90
C LYS A 354 14.68 21.47 2.29
N PHE A 355 13.88 20.41 2.17
CA PHE A 355 14.32 19.04 2.46
C PHE A 355 15.52 18.64 1.61
N VAL A 356 15.48 18.92 0.31
CA VAL A 356 16.58 18.66 -0.63
C VAL A 356 17.84 19.43 -0.22
N LYS A 357 17.73 20.75 0.01
CA LYS A 357 18.87 21.61 0.39
C LYS A 357 19.47 21.27 1.75
N LEU A 358 18.67 20.76 2.68
CA LEU A 358 19.14 20.30 4.00
C LEU A 358 19.75 18.89 3.94
N GLY A 359 19.70 18.22 2.79
CA GLY A 359 20.18 16.85 2.64
C GLY A 359 19.38 15.85 3.48
N TRP A 360 18.06 16.02 3.58
CA TRP A 360 17.19 15.19 4.42
C TRP A 360 16.53 14.05 3.65
N ILE A 361 16.68 14.00 2.35
CA ILE A 361 16.14 12.92 1.51
C ILE A 361 17.32 12.06 1.05
N GLU A 362 17.31 10.78 1.42
CA GLU A 362 18.29 9.78 1.01
C GLU A 362 17.89 9.11 -0.30
N ALA A 363 16.61 8.70 -0.40
CA ALA A 363 16.09 8.05 -1.60
C ALA A 363 14.60 8.36 -1.81
N VAL A 364 14.16 8.21 -3.06
CA VAL A 364 12.77 8.19 -3.47
C VAL A 364 12.53 6.93 -4.29
N ILE A 365 11.53 6.14 -3.89
CA ILE A 365 11.14 4.89 -4.56
C ILE A 365 9.72 5.03 -5.03
N SER A 366 9.49 5.05 -6.34
CA SER A 366 8.14 4.95 -6.91
C SER A 366 7.66 3.52 -6.82
N LEU A 367 6.45 3.31 -6.28
CA LEU A 367 5.84 2.00 -6.14
C LEU A 367 4.67 1.82 -7.12
N PRO A 368 4.31 0.56 -7.45
CA PRO A 368 3.16 0.26 -8.28
C PRO A 368 1.85 0.82 -7.73
N GLY A 369 0.89 1.09 -8.60
CA GLY A 369 -0.48 1.35 -8.19
C GLY A 369 -1.18 0.10 -7.66
N ASN A 370 -2.32 0.30 -7.00
CA ASN A 370 -3.18 -0.78 -6.50
C ASN A 370 -2.50 -1.74 -5.50
N LEU A 371 -1.49 -1.27 -4.74
CA LEU A 371 -0.91 -2.02 -3.62
C LEU A 371 -1.82 -1.98 -2.38
N TYR A 372 -2.60 -0.94 -2.21
CA TYR A 372 -3.55 -0.77 -1.12
C TYR A 372 -4.96 -1.20 -1.55
N ALA A 373 -5.63 -2.02 -0.75
CA ALA A 373 -6.95 -2.58 -1.08
C ALA A 373 -8.04 -1.51 -1.28
N SER A 374 -7.86 -0.33 -0.69
CA SER A 374 -8.83 0.79 -0.73
C SER A 374 -8.62 1.76 -1.88
N THR A 375 -7.48 1.72 -2.58
CA THR A 375 -7.14 2.69 -3.62
C THR A 375 -6.20 2.13 -4.67
N SER A 376 -6.39 2.57 -5.92
CA SER A 376 -5.46 2.29 -7.02
C SER A 376 -4.34 3.33 -7.16
N ILE A 377 -4.28 4.33 -6.28
CA ILE A 377 -3.30 5.41 -6.35
C ILE A 377 -1.89 4.85 -6.16
N PRO A 378 -0.95 5.09 -7.09
CA PRO A 378 0.44 4.72 -6.88
C PRO A 378 1.07 5.59 -5.78
N THR A 379 1.94 4.97 -4.99
CA THR A 379 2.62 5.59 -3.86
C THR A 379 4.12 5.70 -4.09
N SER A 380 4.78 6.48 -3.24
CA SER A 380 6.24 6.54 -3.16
C SER A 380 6.70 6.32 -1.73
N LEU A 381 7.85 5.67 -1.56
CA LEU A 381 8.57 5.71 -0.30
C LEU A 381 9.58 6.85 -0.33
N LEU A 382 9.47 7.76 0.63
CA LEU A 382 10.53 8.71 0.94
C LEU A 382 11.43 8.11 2.01
N VAL A 383 12.69 7.85 1.66
CA VAL A 383 13.71 7.45 2.62
C VAL A 383 14.40 8.71 3.11
N LEU A 384 14.34 8.95 4.40
CA LEU A 384 14.84 10.16 5.03
C LEU A 384 16.00 9.81 5.96
N SER A 385 17.06 10.58 5.86
CA SER A 385 18.22 10.60 6.76
C SER A 385 18.90 11.98 6.68
N LYS A 386 20.02 12.18 7.35
CA LYS A 386 20.69 13.49 7.36
C LYS A 386 22.00 13.46 6.60
N GLY A 387 22.39 14.61 6.03
CA GLY A 387 23.70 14.80 5.42
C GLY A 387 23.85 14.28 3.99
N ASN A 388 22.74 13.99 3.28
CA ASN A 388 22.77 13.50 1.91
C ASN A 388 23.22 14.58 0.92
N LYS A 389 24.15 14.24 0.04
CA LYS A 389 24.67 15.10 -1.04
C LYS A 389 24.05 14.77 -2.40
N SER A 390 23.41 13.64 -2.51
CA SER A 390 22.64 13.16 -3.67
C SER A 390 21.41 12.43 -3.17
N ILE A 391 20.44 12.23 -4.03
CA ILE A 391 19.22 11.44 -3.74
C ILE A 391 19.21 10.23 -4.64
N ARG A 392 18.99 9.06 -4.05
CA ARG A 392 18.82 7.83 -4.79
C ARG A 392 17.42 7.77 -5.38
N MET A 393 17.30 7.78 -6.71
CA MET A 393 16.05 7.64 -7.45
C MET A 393 15.85 6.19 -7.85
N ILE A 394 14.70 5.59 -7.49
CA ILE A 394 14.37 4.21 -7.80
C ILE A 394 12.95 4.15 -8.36
N ASP A 395 12.79 3.64 -9.56
CA ASP A 395 11.48 3.42 -10.18
C ASP A 395 11.12 1.93 -10.15
N ALA A 396 10.26 1.57 -9.22
CA ALA A 396 9.69 0.24 -9.08
C ALA A 396 8.21 0.18 -9.51
N SER A 397 7.70 1.20 -10.21
CA SER A 397 6.29 1.34 -10.57
C SER A 397 5.73 0.17 -11.38
N GLU A 398 6.55 -0.54 -12.14
CA GLU A 398 6.18 -1.70 -12.96
C GLU A 398 6.48 -3.05 -12.29
N MET A 399 6.99 -3.06 -11.05
CA MET A 399 7.41 -4.29 -10.35
C MET A 399 6.28 -5.00 -9.59
N ALA A 400 5.04 -4.81 -10.01
CA ALA A 400 3.88 -5.44 -9.37
C ALA A 400 3.64 -6.87 -9.85
N ALA A 401 3.37 -7.77 -8.91
CA ALA A 401 2.67 -9.01 -9.19
C ALA A 401 1.16 -8.79 -9.02
N VAL A 402 0.37 -9.24 -10.01
CA VAL A 402 -1.09 -9.06 -10.00
C VAL A 402 -1.70 -10.03 -9.00
N GLY A 403 -2.30 -9.51 -7.95
CA GLY A 403 -3.08 -10.28 -6.98
C GLY A 403 -4.57 -10.30 -7.29
N ARG A 404 -5.34 -11.10 -6.55
CA ARG A 404 -6.79 -11.26 -6.78
C ARG A 404 -7.60 -9.98 -6.53
N ARG A 405 -7.22 -9.16 -5.56
CA ARG A 405 -7.94 -7.93 -5.15
C ARG A 405 -7.08 -6.69 -5.27
N GLN A 406 -5.79 -6.83 -5.07
CA GLN A 406 -4.79 -5.76 -5.10
C GLN A 406 -3.48 -6.34 -5.63
N ASN A 407 -2.60 -5.47 -6.12
CA ASN A 407 -1.25 -5.85 -6.49
C ASN A 407 -0.42 -6.13 -5.23
N LEU A 408 0.71 -6.82 -5.40
CA LEU A 408 1.69 -7.06 -4.35
C LEU A 408 3.10 -6.96 -4.91
N LEU A 409 4.08 -6.73 -4.06
CA LEU A 409 5.50 -6.91 -4.41
C LEU A 409 5.89 -8.33 -4.01
N SER A 410 6.43 -9.11 -4.95
CA SER A 410 7.00 -10.42 -4.64
C SER A 410 8.31 -10.26 -3.85
N ASP A 411 8.79 -11.34 -3.25
CA ASP A 411 10.07 -11.34 -2.54
C ASP A 411 11.24 -10.98 -3.47
N GLU A 412 11.19 -11.45 -4.72
CA GLU A 412 12.18 -11.13 -5.74
C GLU A 412 12.13 -9.64 -6.13
N ALA A 413 10.93 -9.06 -6.23
CA ALA A 413 10.77 -7.63 -6.48
C ALA A 413 11.33 -6.81 -5.31
N ILE A 414 11.05 -7.20 -4.07
CA ILE A 414 11.60 -6.54 -2.87
C ILE A 414 13.12 -6.61 -2.87
N GLU A 415 13.73 -7.78 -3.11
CA GLU A 415 15.19 -7.93 -3.20
C GLU A 415 15.78 -7.06 -4.31
N SER A 416 15.14 -7.02 -5.49
CA SER A 416 15.57 -6.17 -6.59
C SER A 416 15.54 -4.68 -6.20
N ILE A 417 14.47 -4.21 -5.55
CA ILE A 417 14.37 -2.81 -5.09
C ILE A 417 15.46 -2.49 -4.05
N VAL A 418 15.72 -3.41 -3.12
CA VAL A 418 16.79 -3.24 -2.11
C VAL A 418 18.17 -3.19 -2.77
N ASN A 419 18.45 -4.01 -3.79
CA ASN A 419 19.70 -3.97 -4.53
C ASN A 419 19.87 -2.66 -5.30
N MET A 420 18.80 -2.09 -5.82
CA MET A 420 18.80 -0.78 -6.49
C MET A 420 19.23 0.39 -5.61
N PHE A 421 19.28 0.23 -4.29
CA PHE A 421 19.90 1.24 -3.41
C PHE A 421 21.41 1.38 -3.63
N ASN A 422 22.08 0.30 -4.01
CA ASN A 422 23.53 0.23 -4.07
C ASN A 422 24.08 0.20 -5.50
N GLU A 423 23.23 -0.17 -6.47
CA GLU A 423 23.66 -0.41 -7.84
C GLU A 423 22.85 0.47 -8.81
N ASP A 424 23.54 1.12 -9.75
CA ASP A 424 22.90 1.83 -10.85
C ASP A 424 22.35 0.84 -11.86
N THR A 425 21.09 1.07 -12.26
CA THR A 425 20.37 0.28 -13.26
C THR A 425 19.54 1.23 -14.12
N ASP A 426 18.89 0.73 -15.14
CA ASP A 426 17.95 1.54 -15.93
C ASP A 426 16.82 2.15 -15.06
N ASN A 427 16.50 1.49 -13.94
CA ASN A 427 15.46 1.90 -13.02
C ASN A 427 15.99 2.53 -11.71
N ALA A 428 17.29 2.76 -11.58
CA ALA A 428 17.87 3.34 -10.37
C ALA A 428 19.20 4.06 -10.63
N LYS A 429 19.31 5.31 -10.17
CA LYS A 429 20.57 6.07 -10.13
C LYS A 429 20.60 7.09 -9.01
N SER A 430 21.79 7.52 -8.64
CA SER A 430 21.97 8.65 -7.72
C SER A 430 21.99 9.96 -8.50
N VAL A 431 21.23 10.95 -8.01
CA VAL A 431 21.04 12.26 -8.64
C VAL A 431 21.56 13.35 -7.71
N THR A 432 22.36 14.26 -8.20
CA THR A 432 22.94 15.38 -7.43
C THR A 432 21.88 16.42 -7.08
N ILE A 433 22.17 17.24 -6.07
CA ILE A 433 21.29 18.34 -5.68
C ILE A 433 21.12 19.36 -6.82
N GLU A 434 22.18 19.58 -7.62
CA GLU A 434 22.18 20.47 -8.78
C GLU A 434 21.23 19.98 -9.85
N GLU A 435 21.29 18.70 -10.22
CA GLU A 435 20.35 18.09 -11.20
C GLU A 435 18.89 18.19 -10.72
N ILE A 436 18.65 18.03 -9.41
CA ILE A 436 17.30 18.18 -8.83
C ILE A 436 16.84 19.63 -8.87
N GLN A 437 17.74 20.59 -8.65
CA GLN A 437 17.43 22.01 -8.77
C GLN A 437 17.04 22.37 -10.22
N ASP A 438 17.72 21.82 -11.22
CA ASP A 438 17.42 22.05 -12.63
C ASP A 438 16.05 21.47 -13.03
N GLN A 439 15.55 20.47 -12.29
CA GLN A 439 14.21 19.91 -12.40
C GLN A 439 13.19 20.57 -11.45
N ASP A 440 13.45 21.83 -11.06
CA ASP A 440 12.54 22.61 -10.21
C ASP A 440 12.21 21.95 -8.87
N TYR A 441 13.19 21.24 -8.31
CA TYR A 441 13.09 20.42 -7.08
C TYR A 441 12.01 19.33 -7.14
N ALA A 442 11.60 18.88 -8.31
CA ALA A 442 10.85 17.64 -8.43
C ALA A 442 11.78 16.46 -8.14
N ILE A 443 11.31 15.47 -7.38
CA ILE A 443 12.07 14.30 -6.96
C ILE A 443 11.39 12.98 -7.34
N ASN A 444 10.49 13.00 -8.32
CA ASN A 444 9.91 11.76 -8.84
C ASN A 444 10.94 11.03 -9.70
N PRO A 445 11.25 9.75 -9.43
CA PRO A 445 12.30 8.99 -10.10
C PRO A 445 12.23 8.99 -11.62
N SER A 446 11.05 8.85 -12.20
CA SER A 446 10.86 8.81 -13.66
C SER A 446 11.47 9.99 -14.41
N ARG A 447 11.57 11.18 -13.79
CA ARG A 447 12.21 12.35 -14.42
C ARG A 447 13.71 12.21 -14.61
N PHE A 448 14.35 11.36 -13.84
CA PHE A 448 15.80 11.22 -13.81
C PHE A 448 16.28 9.91 -14.44
N LEU A 449 15.41 8.90 -14.48
CA LEU A 449 15.71 7.55 -14.98
C LEU A 449 15.33 7.37 -16.46
N GLU A 450 14.94 8.47 -17.10
CA GLU A 450 14.58 8.43 -18.51
C GLU A 450 15.77 8.04 -19.37
N VAL A 451 15.63 6.94 -20.09
CA VAL A 451 16.47 6.64 -21.24
C VAL A 451 16.31 7.81 -22.23
N GLU A 452 17.38 8.52 -22.57
CA GLU A 452 17.32 9.48 -23.67
C GLU A 452 16.86 8.71 -24.91
N ILE A 453 15.62 8.99 -25.35
CA ILE A 453 15.16 8.47 -26.62
C ILE A 453 15.85 9.32 -27.67
N GLU A 454 16.98 8.84 -28.20
CA GLU A 454 17.55 9.40 -29.42
C GLU A 454 16.54 9.16 -30.54
N VAL A 455 15.88 10.22 -30.96
CA VAL A 455 15.00 10.20 -32.13
C VAL A 455 15.84 10.61 -33.33
N GLU A 456 16.26 9.61 -34.13
CA GLU A 456 17.01 9.85 -35.34
C GLU A 456 16.19 10.77 -36.28
N ASP A 457 16.80 11.83 -36.81
CA ASP A 457 16.13 12.87 -37.58
C ASP A 457 14.89 13.49 -36.88
N GLY A 458 14.92 13.55 -35.53
CA GLY A 458 13.82 14.05 -34.72
C GLY A 458 13.61 15.57 -34.87
N VAL A 459 12.35 15.98 -35.06
CA VAL A 459 11.92 17.37 -35.01
C VAL A 459 10.86 17.59 -33.93
N PRO A 460 10.77 18.78 -33.31
CA PRO A 460 9.67 19.09 -32.41
C PRO A 460 8.31 18.89 -33.09
N PHE A 461 7.36 18.28 -32.39
CA PHE A 461 6.04 18.03 -33.00
C PHE A 461 5.36 19.31 -33.45
N GLU A 462 5.62 20.45 -32.81
CA GLU A 462 5.07 21.76 -33.25
C GLU A 462 5.48 22.15 -34.67
N ASP A 463 6.62 21.70 -35.17
CA ASP A 463 7.10 22.00 -36.53
C ASP A 463 6.32 21.24 -37.63
N LEU A 464 5.59 20.21 -37.23
CA LEU A 464 4.74 19.36 -38.07
C LEU A 464 3.25 19.73 -37.97
N ILE A 465 2.89 20.61 -37.02
CA ILE A 465 1.51 21.00 -36.74
C ILE A 465 1.15 22.28 -37.45
N VAL A 466 0.05 22.26 -38.19
CA VAL A 466 -0.58 23.47 -38.78
C VAL A 466 -1.49 24.15 -37.73
N ASN A 467 -2.28 23.36 -37.01
CA ASN A 467 -3.21 23.86 -36.01
C ASN A 467 -3.52 22.83 -34.95
N VAL A 468 -3.73 23.25 -33.69
CA VAL A 468 -4.25 22.43 -32.60
C VAL A 468 -5.50 23.07 -32.02
N THR A 469 -6.60 22.36 -32.07
CA THR A 469 -7.86 22.80 -31.49
C THR A 469 -8.30 21.85 -30.39
N ARG A 470 -8.63 22.38 -29.23
CA ARG A 470 -9.34 21.60 -28.20
C ARG A 470 -10.82 21.54 -28.61
N GLY A 471 -11.42 20.35 -28.57
CA GLY A 471 -12.83 20.16 -28.89
C GLY A 471 -13.80 21.00 -28.05
N ALA A 472 -15.05 21.05 -28.47
CA ALA A 472 -16.10 21.82 -27.83
C ALA A 472 -16.45 21.29 -26.43
N GLN A 473 -16.56 22.19 -25.46
CA GLN A 473 -17.07 21.86 -24.13
C GLN A 473 -18.59 22.03 -24.11
N VAL A 474 -19.31 20.95 -24.40
CA VAL A 474 -20.78 20.88 -24.36
C VAL A 474 -21.17 20.19 -23.05
N LYS A 475 -22.10 20.77 -22.29
CA LYS A 475 -22.63 20.14 -21.09
C LYS A 475 -23.53 18.96 -21.45
N ALA A 476 -23.63 17.94 -20.59
CA ALA A 476 -24.40 16.74 -20.86
C ALA A 476 -25.87 17.02 -21.23
N ASN A 477 -26.56 17.88 -20.45
CA ASN A 477 -27.93 18.28 -20.73
C ASN A 477 -28.09 19.05 -22.06
N GLU A 478 -27.12 19.88 -22.44
CA GLU A 478 -27.11 20.61 -23.70
C GLU A 478 -26.87 19.65 -24.87
N LEU A 479 -26.00 18.66 -24.68
CA LEU A 479 -25.76 17.62 -25.66
C LEU A 479 -26.99 16.75 -25.90
N ASP A 480 -27.72 16.36 -24.82
CA ASP A 480 -28.96 15.56 -24.92
C ASP A 480 -30.02 16.29 -25.74
N GLU A 481 -30.11 17.63 -25.64
CA GLU A 481 -31.02 18.43 -26.46
C GLU A 481 -30.59 18.51 -27.94
N MET A 482 -29.28 18.42 -28.19
CA MET A 482 -28.70 18.50 -29.55
C MET A 482 -28.75 17.18 -30.31
N VAL A 483 -28.81 16.04 -29.64
CA VAL A 483 -28.80 14.69 -30.26
C VAL A 483 -30.04 14.51 -31.15
N SER A 484 -29.83 13.94 -32.34
CA SER A 484 -30.88 13.57 -33.30
C SER A 484 -31.00 12.05 -33.39
N GLU A 485 -32.21 11.55 -33.42
CA GLU A 485 -32.50 10.13 -33.72
C GLU A 485 -32.41 9.84 -35.23
N GLU A 486 -32.59 10.87 -36.07
CA GLU A 486 -32.49 10.75 -37.50
C GLU A 486 -31.10 11.15 -37.99
N PRO A 487 -30.58 10.50 -39.04
CA PRO A 487 -29.30 10.88 -39.69
C PRO A 487 -29.30 12.34 -40.18
N THR A 488 -28.21 13.03 -39.90
CA THR A 488 -27.96 14.41 -40.36
C THR A 488 -26.50 14.55 -40.84
N ASP A 489 -26.16 15.70 -41.39
CA ASP A 489 -24.77 16.01 -41.79
C ASP A 489 -23.86 16.35 -40.57
N TYR A 490 -24.43 16.42 -39.35
CA TYR A 490 -23.72 16.81 -38.15
C TYR A 490 -23.58 15.60 -37.23
N GLN A 491 -22.37 15.31 -36.78
CA GLN A 491 -22.07 14.23 -35.86
C GLN A 491 -21.21 14.74 -34.66
N TYR A 492 -21.17 13.95 -33.58
CA TYR A 492 -20.41 14.29 -32.40
C TYR A 492 -19.47 13.15 -32.01
N LEU A 493 -18.17 13.47 -31.89
CA LEU A 493 -17.13 12.53 -31.48
C LEU A 493 -16.84 12.68 -29.98
N MET A 494 -17.16 11.65 -29.23
CA MET A 494 -16.78 11.51 -27.82
C MET A 494 -15.55 10.61 -27.68
N LEU A 495 -14.90 10.70 -26.51
CA LEU A 495 -13.76 9.82 -26.17
C LEU A 495 -14.13 8.33 -26.21
N ALA A 496 -15.38 7.98 -25.90
CA ALA A 496 -15.90 6.61 -25.95
C ALA A 496 -15.96 6.03 -27.38
N ASN A 497 -16.12 6.90 -28.39
CA ASN A 497 -16.18 6.50 -29.78
C ASN A 497 -14.80 6.22 -30.42
N ILE A 498 -13.71 6.44 -29.66
CA ILE A 498 -12.36 6.04 -30.08
C ILE A 498 -12.02 4.76 -29.35
N GLN A 499 -11.93 3.66 -30.10
CA GLN A 499 -11.57 2.34 -29.57
C GLN A 499 -10.48 1.73 -30.44
N ASP A 500 -9.43 1.21 -29.79
CA ASP A 500 -8.31 0.56 -30.50
C ASP A 500 -7.67 1.43 -31.59
N GLY A 501 -7.60 2.74 -31.36
CA GLY A 501 -7.05 3.70 -32.31
C GLY A 501 -7.93 3.99 -33.53
N ILE A 502 -9.19 3.56 -33.51
CA ILE A 502 -10.16 3.76 -34.60
C ILE A 502 -11.34 4.58 -34.07
N ILE A 503 -11.79 5.55 -34.87
CA ILE A 503 -13.04 6.27 -34.64
C ILE A 503 -14.18 5.37 -35.13
N SER A 504 -15.23 5.19 -34.30
CA SER A 504 -16.41 4.41 -34.63
C SER A 504 -17.12 4.98 -35.88
N ASP A 505 -17.55 4.11 -36.77
CA ASP A 505 -18.39 4.49 -37.93
C ASP A 505 -19.78 4.98 -37.46
N GLU A 506 -20.21 4.58 -36.25
CA GLU A 506 -21.50 4.96 -35.65
C GLU A 506 -21.29 6.08 -34.64
N LEU A 507 -21.31 7.32 -35.09
CA LEU A 507 -21.29 8.50 -34.24
C LEU A 507 -22.71 9.04 -34.02
N PRO A 508 -23.03 9.57 -32.82
CA PRO A 508 -24.33 10.21 -32.59
C PRO A 508 -24.53 11.41 -33.55
N PHE A 509 -25.71 11.50 -34.12
CA PHE A 509 -26.11 12.62 -34.96
C PHE A 509 -26.55 13.81 -34.10
N LEU A 510 -26.31 15.03 -34.60
CA LEU A 510 -26.78 16.28 -34.00
C LEU A 510 -27.84 16.92 -34.89
N LYS A 511 -28.91 17.47 -34.32
CA LYS A 511 -30.01 18.16 -35.07
C LYS A 511 -29.51 19.35 -35.88
N SER A 512 -28.57 20.10 -35.30
CA SER A 512 -27.96 21.26 -35.90
C SER A 512 -26.68 21.65 -35.13
N MET A 513 -25.89 22.54 -35.70
CA MET A 513 -24.68 23.06 -35.07
C MET A 513 -24.63 24.57 -35.21
N ASP A 514 -24.35 25.29 -34.10
CA ASP A 514 -24.11 26.73 -34.14
C ASP A 514 -22.84 27.01 -34.98
N LYS A 515 -22.87 28.03 -35.81
CA LYS A 515 -21.73 28.46 -36.62
C LYS A 515 -20.46 28.72 -35.80
N LYS A 516 -20.62 29.10 -34.52
CA LYS A 516 -19.49 29.26 -33.59
C LYS A 516 -18.83 27.94 -33.18
N MET A 517 -19.51 26.80 -33.36
CA MET A 517 -18.98 25.48 -33.06
C MET A 517 -18.19 24.90 -34.24
N GLU A 518 -18.35 25.42 -35.45
CA GLU A 518 -17.67 24.91 -36.64
C GLU A 518 -16.14 24.89 -36.51
N LYS A 519 -15.57 25.79 -35.72
CA LYS A 519 -14.12 25.84 -35.46
C LYS A 519 -13.61 24.63 -34.66
N TYR A 520 -14.49 23.85 -34.05
CA TYR A 520 -14.18 22.63 -33.29
C TYR A 520 -14.45 21.37 -34.10
N CYS A 521 -14.88 21.51 -35.36
CA CYS A 521 -15.08 20.37 -36.24
C CYS A 521 -13.76 19.80 -36.71
N ILE A 522 -13.75 18.50 -36.84
CA ILE A 522 -12.60 17.71 -37.28
C ILE A 522 -12.50 17.81 -38.78
N LYS A 523 -11.31 18.06 -39.33
CA LYS A 523 -11.00 17.97 -40.74
C LYS A 523 -10.53 16.55 -41.08
N ASN A 524 -10.66 16.19 -42.36
CA ASN A 524 -10.12 14.92 -42.83
C ASN A 524 -8.61 14.86 -42.57
N ASN A 525 -8.09 13.67 -42.25
CA ASN A 525 -6.69 13.40 -41.90
C ASN A 525 -6.19 14.07 -40.60
N SER A 526 -7.07 14.75 -39.82
CA SER A 526 -6.66 15.28 -38.53
C SER A 526 -6.31 14.15 -37.56
N LEU A 527 -5.22 14.32 -36.83
CA LEU A 527 -4.88 13.45 -35.71
C LEU A 527 -5.73 13.86 -34.48
N VAL A 528 -6.41 12.92 -33.90
CA VAL A 528 -7.24 13.12 -32.69
C VAL A 528 -6.59 12.42 -31.51
N ILE A 529 -6.30 13.16 -30.44
CA ILE A 529 -5.64 12.64 -29.25
C ILE A 529 -6.50 12.93 -28.01
N SER A 530 -6.66 11.95 -27.13
CA SER A 530 -7.33 12.18 -25.85
C SER A 530 -6.50 13.12 -24.97
N LYS A 531 -7.17 14.16 -24.45
CA LYS A 531 -6.56 15.10 -23.51
C LYS A 531 -6.37 14.50 -22.13
N ASN A 532 -7.33 13.70 -21.67
CA ASN A 532 -7.38 13.09 -20.33
C ASN A 532 -7.51 11.58 -20.44
N GLY A 533 -7.00 10.89 -19.41
CA GLY A 533 -7.12 9.43 -19.24
C GLY A 533 -5.87 8.65 -19.66
N ALA A 534 -5.79 7.43 -19.16
CA ALA A 534 -4.78 6.45 -19.54
C ALA A 534 -5.49 5.12 -19.86
N PRO A 535 -5.07 4.41 -20.93
CA PRO A 535 -4.08 4.84 -21.93
C PRO A 535 -4.57 6.02 -22.81
N VAL A 536 -3.60 6.77 -23.38
CA VAL A 536 -3.89 7.85 -24.33
C VAL A 536 -4.51 7.24 -25.58
N LYS A 537 -5.65 7.78 -26.00
CA LYS A 537 -6.31 7.34 -27.24
C LYS A 537 -5.88 8.24 -28.40
N ILE A 538 -5.48 7.62 -29.50
CA ILE A 538 -4.98 8.29 -30.69
C ILE A 538 -5.70 7.73 -31.92
N ALA A 539 -6.25 8.60 -32.78
CA ALA A 539 -6.88 8.19 -34.01
C ALA A 539 -6.60 9.20 -35.13
N VAL A 540 -6.62 8.75 -36.37
CA VAL A 540 -6.66 9.62 -37.55
C VAL A 540 -8.09 9.67 -38.05
N ALA A 541 -8.61 10.89 -38.26
CA ALA A 541 -9.99 11.07 -38.66
C ALA A 541 -10.17 10.91 -40.19
N SER A 542 -11.16 10.10 -40.56
CA SER A 542 -11.69 10.05 -41.90
C SER A 542 -13.04 10.78 -41.92
N VAL A 543 -13.14 11.89 -42.64
CA VAL A 543 -14.35 12.72 -42.70
C VAL A 543 -14.87 12.74 -44.12
N GLU A 544 -16.07 12.24 -44.36
CA GLU A 544 -16.73 12.24 -45.65
C GLU A 544 -17.08 13.68 -46.09
N GLU A 545 -17.04 13.93 -47.38
CA GLU A 545 -17.39 15.21 -47.93
C GLU A 545 -18.83 15.63 -47.57
N GLY A 546 -19.01 16.82 -47.05
CA GLY A 546 -20.30 17.37 -46.59
C GLY A 546 -20.63 17.08 -45.15
N ARG A 547 -19.97 16.14 -44.46
CA ARG A 547 -20.16 15.86 -43.05
C ARG A 547 -19.33 16.78 -42.15
N LYS A 548 -19.90 17.13 -40.99
CA LYS A 548 -19.23 17.92 -39.96
C LYS A 548 -19.25 17.13 -38.63
N ILE A 549 -18.08 16.74 -38.17
CA ILE A 549 -17.90 16.00 -36.91
C ILE A 549 -17.37 16.95 -35.84
N LEU A 550 -18.20 17.27 -34.84
CA LEU A 550 -17.84 18.10 -33.69
C LEU A 550 -17.06 17.26 -32.68
N ALA A 551 -15.83 17.69 -32.34
CA ALA A 551 -15.03 17.02 -31.33
C ALA A 551 -15.43 17.42 -29.90
N ASN A 552 -15.44 16.45 -28.97
CA ASN A 552 -15.64 16.66 -27.52
C ASN A 552 -14.44 17.38 -26.89
N GLY A 553 -14.69 18.21 -25.87
CA GLY A 553 -13.68 19.00 -25.16
C GLY A 553 -12.59 18.20 -24.42
N ASN A 554 -12.69 16.86 -24.36
CA ASN A 554 -11.65 15.96 -23.85
C ASN A 554 -10.73 15.44 -24.95
N LEU A 555 -10.86 15.97 -26.18
CA LEU A 555 -10.05 15.64 -27.34
C LEU A 555 -9.27 16.86 -27.82
N TYR A 556 -8.05 16.64 -28.28
CA TYR A 556 -7.31 17.53 -29.14
C TYR A 556 -7.50 17.09 -30.60
N VAL A 557 -7.78 18.04 -31.48
CA VAL A 557 -7.81 17.87 -32.94
C VAL A 557 -6.58 18.59 -33.50
N ILE A 558 -5.69 17.85 -34.13
CA ILE A 558 -4.40 18.32 -34.60
C ILE A 558 -4.39 18.21 -36.13
N GLU A 559 -4.30 19.34 -36.77
CA GLU A 559 -4.10 19.44 -38.21
C GLU A 559 -2.59 19.39 -38.50
N LEU A 560 -2.16 18.43 -39.28
CA LEU A 560 -0.75 18.21 -39.62
C LEU A 560 -0.41 18.83 -40.98
N ASP A 561 0.84 19.22 -41.18
CA ASP A 561 1.39 19.61 -42.46
C ASP A 561 1.66 18.34 -43.29
N GLU A 562 0.66 17.91 -44.07
CA GLU A 562 0.73 16.68 -44.89
C GLU A 562 1.81 16.76 -45.99
N THR A 563 2.42 17.94 -46.22
CA THR A 563 3.58 18.05 -47.13
C THR A 563 4.88 17.58 -46.45
N LYS A 564 4.91 17.54 -45.12
CA LYS A 564 6.05 17.14 -44.32
C LYS A 564 5.86 15.76 -43.68
N VAL A 565 4.62 15.42 -43.29
CA VAL A 565 4.38 14.24 -42.47
C VAL A 565 3.08 13.52 -42.81
N ASN A 566 3.13 12.19 -42.81
CA ASN A 566 1.96 11.34 -42.97
C ASN A 566 1.26 11.14 -41.59
N PRO A 567 -0.06 11.45 -41.45
CA PRO A 567 -0.79 11.32 -40.19
C PRO A 567 -0.76 9.91 -39.57
N TYR A 568 -0.79 8.87 -40.40
CA TYR A 568 -0.71 7.48 -39.91
C TYR A 568 0.70 7.07 -39.48
N PHE A 569 1.74 7.69 -40.05
CA PHE A 569 3.10 7.55 -39.56
C PHE A 569 3.24 8.13 -38.15
N ILE A 570 2.71 9.34 -37.91
CA ILE A 570 2.68 9.97 -36.58
C ILE A 570 1.92 9.10 -35.59
N LYS A 571 0.76 8.61 -35.99
CA LYS A 571 -0.01 7.69 -35.13
C LYS A 571 0.78 6.44 -34.80
N ALA A 572 1.39 5.79 -35.77
CA ALA A 572 2.21 4.59 -35.56
C ALA A 572 3.38 4.86 -34.61
N TYR A 573 4.05 6.00 -34.74
CA TYR A 573 5.12 6.41 -33.83
C TYR A 573 4.60 6.66 -32.42
N LEU A 574 3.54 7.44 -32.22
CA LEU A 574 3.01 7.77 -30.89
C LEU A 574 2.44 6.54 -30.15
N GLU A 575 2.02 5.50 -30.88
CA GLU A 575 1.58 4.21 -30.31
C GLU A 575 2.72 3.19 -30.17
N SER A 576 3.93 3.48 -30.66
CA SER A 576 5.12 2.67 -30.42
C SER A 576 5.60 2.80 -28.98
N GLU A 577 6.52 1.94 -28.56
CA GLU A 577 7.15 2.00 -27.25
C GLU A 577 7.77 3.38 -26.98
N ASN A 578 8.59 3.90 -27.92
CA ASN A 578 9.21 5.22 -27.81
C ASN A 578 8.19 6.36 -27.77
N GLY A 579 7.15 6.30 -28.59
CA GLY A 579 6.09 7.30 -28.61
C GLY A 579 5.23 7.29 -27.34
N THR A 580 4.95 6.11 -26.81
CA THR A 580 4.22 5.95 -25.55
C THR A 580 5.03 6.52 -24.38
N ILE A 581 6.34 6.26 -24.34
CA ILE A 581 7.24 6.88 -23.35
C ILE A 581 7.25 8.41 -23.52
N ALA A 582 7.38 8.92 -24.75
CA ALA A 582 7.37 10.37 -25.02
C ALA A 582 6.06 11.04 -24.56
N LEU A 583 4.90 10.40 -24.77
CA LEU A 583 3.60 10.87 -24.28
C LEU A 583 3.50 10.82 -22.75
N SER A 584 4.01 9.77 -22.11
CA SER A 584 4.01 9.64 -20.65
C SER A 584 4.80 10.76 -19.98
N ARG A 585 5.92 11.17 -20.55
CA ARG A 585 6.79 12.25 -20.06
C ARG A 585 6.09 13.60 -20.00
N VAL A 586 5.23 13.89 -20.96
CA VAL A 586 4.49 15.17 -21.01
C VAL A 586 3.14 15.09 -20.30
N THR A 587 2.73 13.91 -19.85
CA THR A 587 1.48 13.69 -19.12
C THR A 587 1.61 14.13 -17.66
N VAL A 588 0.64 14.89 -17.17
CA VAL A 588 0.58 15.40 -15.80
C VAL A 588 -0.69 14.92 -15.08
N GLY A 589 -0.60 14.69 -13.78
CA GLY A 589 -1.74 14.29 -12.94
C GLY A 589 -1.80 12.79 -12.65
N ALA A 590 -1.74 12.41 -11.36
CA ALA A 590 -1.74 11.02 -10.93
C ALA A 590 -3.13 10.35 -10.97
N THR A 591 -4.20 11.09 -10.62
CA THR A 591 -5.56 10.53 -10.55
C THR A 591 -6.30 10.60 -11.87
N LEU A 592 -6.10 11.66 -12.62
CA LEU A 592 -6.65 11.86 -13.95
C LEU A 592 -5.53 12.38 -14.86
N PRO A 593 -4.77 11.49 -15.51
CA PRO A 593 -3.70 11.89 -16.42
C PRO A 593 -4.20 12.88 -17.47
N ASN A 594 -3.45 13.95 -17.67
CA ASN A 594 -3.77 15.01 -18.62
C ASN A 594 -2.53 15.40 -19.41
N ILE A 595 -2.67 15.55 -20.71
CA ILE A 595 -1.59 16.01 -21.61
C ILE A 595 -1.76 17.52 -21.84
N PRO A 596 -0.84 18.37 -21.32
CA PRO A 596 -0.79 19.77 -21.69
C PRO A 596 -0.40 19.94 -23.16
N VAL A 597 -1.06 20.85 -23.86
CA VAL A 597 -0.76 21.13 -25.28
C VAL A 597 0.70 21.54 -25.50
N ASP A 598 1.26 22.33 -24.60
CA ASP A 598 2.65 22.79 -24.69
C ASP A 598 3.66 21.65 -24.48
N GLY A 599 3.30 20.64 -23.65
CA GLY A 599 4.09 19.42 -23.52
C GLY A 599 4.02 18.57 -24.79
N LEU A 600 2.81 18.35 -25.31
CA LEU A 600 2.59 17.59 -26.53
C LEU A 600 3.39 18.16 -27.72
N LYS A 601 3.42 19.48 -27.87
CA LYS A 601 4.15 20.18 -28.93
C LYS A 601 5.66 19.97 -28.89
N LYS A 602 6.23 19.73 -27.74
CA LYS A 602 7.68 19.55 -27.51
C LYS A 602 8.16 18.12 -27.75
N ILE A 603 7.27 17.15 -27.92
CA ILE A 603 7.66 15.77 -28.20
C ILE A 603 8.49 15.74 -29.48
N MET A 604 9.64 15.05 -29.43
CA MET A 604 10.47 14.82 -30.62
C MET A 604 9.83 13.71 -31.46
N ILE A 605 9.60 13.99 -32.72
CA ILE A 605 8.99 13.09 -33.70
C ILE A 605 10.02 12.76 -34.76
N PRO A 606 10.28 11.49 -35.11
CA PRO A 606 11.12 11.15 -36.24
C PRO A 606 10.50 11.69 -37.53
N CYS A 607 11.29 12.29 -38.37
CA CYS A 607 10.81 12.89 -39.61
C CYS A 607 11.68 12.50 -40.81
N PRO A 608 11.75 11.17 -41.15
CA PRO A 608 12.45 10.73 -42.34
C PRO A 608 11.73 11.21 -43.62
N ASP A 609 12.31 10.94 -44.77
CA ASP A 609 11.69 11.26 -46.05
C ASP A 609 10.25 10.74 -46.15
N ILE A 610 9.36 11.52 -46.78
CA ILE A 610 7.92 11.21 -46.86
C ILE A 610 7.65 9.83 -47.51
N SER A 611 8.54 9.34 -48.38
CA SER A 611 8.45 8.00 -48.98
C SER A 611 8.57 6.89 -47.93
N VAL A 612 9.49 7.06 -46.97
CA VAL A 612 9.69 6.12 -45.88
C VAL A 612 8.50 6.17 -44.93
N GLN A 613 8.01 7.37 -44.62
CA GLN A 613 6.82 7.55 -43.81
C GLN A 613 5.59 6.86 -44.41
N ASN A 614 5.39 6.97 -45.71
CA ASN A 614 4.28 6.33 -46.42
C ASN A 614 4.39 4.79 -46.37
N GLU A 615 5.58 4.25 -46.53
CA GLU A 615 5.79 2.80 -46.40
C GLU A 615 5.43 2.28 -45.00
N VAL A 616 5.84 3.00 -43.96
CA VAL A 616 5.47 2.67 -42.57
C VAL A 616 3.96 2.78 -42.35
N ALA A 617 3.35 3.86 -42.84
CA ALA A 617 1.91 4.09 -42.73
C ALA A 617 1.09 3.01 -43.43
N GLU A 618 1.49 2.55 -44.64
CA GLU A 618 0.84 1.44 -45.35
C GLU A 618 0.92 0.12 -44.54
N LYS A 619 2.09 -0.21 -44.01
CA LYS A 619 2.28 -1.40 -43.18
C LYS A 619 1.43 -1.33 -41.89
N TYR A 620 1.37 -0.15 -41.28
CA TYR A 620 0.58 0.08 -40.09
C TYR A 620 -0.92 -0.08 -40.38
N LEU A 621 -1.44 0.54 -41.45
CA LEU A 621 -2.83 0.40 -41.86
C LEU A 621 -3.22 -1.04 -42.17
N ALA A 622 -2.37 -1.79 -42.91
CA ALA A 622 -2.61 -3.19 -43.20
C ALA A 622 -2.72 -4.04 -41.90
N LYS A 623 -1.92 -3.73 -40.87
CA LYS A 623 -2.01 -4.41 -39.56
C LYS A 623 -3.24 -3.99 -38.75
N MET A 624 -3.66 -2.74 -38.83
CA MET A 624 -4.90 -2.28 -38.20
C MET A 624 -6.11 -3.02 -38.83
N ASP A 625 -6.15 -3.18 -40.14
CA ASP A 625 -7.22 -3.93 -40.80
C ASP A 625 -7.25 -5.41 -40.39
N GLU A 626 -6.08 -6.03 -40.30
CA GLU A 626 -5.95 -7.41 -39.80
C GLU A 626 -6.50 -7.53 -38.37
N VAL A 627 -6.14 -6.61 -37.47
CA VAL A 627 -6.66 -6.57 -36.09
C VAL A 627 -8.18 -6.38 -36.07
N LYS A 628 -8.73 -5.49 -36.91
CA LYS A 628 -10.18 -5.26 -37.05
C LYS A 628 -10.90 -6.56 -37.45
N ILE A 629 -10.37 -7.28 -38.45
CA ILE A 629 -10.93 -8.55 -38.91
C ILE A 629 -10.91 -9.62 -37.80
N LEU A 630 -9.77 -9.74 -37.08
CA LEU A 630 -9.63 -10.71 -35.99
C LEU A 630 -10.58 -10.43 -34.82
N LYS A 631 -10.77 -9.15 -34.47
CA LYS A 631 -11.73 -8.74 -33.44
C LYS A 631 -13.18 -9.06 -33.84
N HIS A 632 -13.55 -8.81 -35.09
CA HIS A 632 -14.87 -9.18 -35.61
C HIS A 632 -15.10 -10.70 -35.52
N LYS A 633 -14.11 -11.51 -35.88
CA LYS A 633 -14.17 -12.97 -35.76
C LYS A 633 -14.29 -13.40 -34.31
N LEU A 634 -13.53 -12.78 -33.39
CA LEU A 634 -13.60 -13.07 -31.96
C LEU A 634 -14.97 -12.70 -31.38
N ALA A 635 -15.48 -11.51 -31.68
CA ALA A 635 -16.79 -11.06 -31.23
C ALA A 635 -17.91 -12.00 -31.70
N ARG A 636 -17.87 -12.44 -32.97
CA ARG A 636 -18.81 -13.41 -33.52
C ARG A 636 -18.73 -14.75 -32.82
N ALA A 637 -17.54 -15.32 -32.66
CA ALA A 637 -17.33 -16.57 -31.94
C ALA A 637 -17.80 -16.50 -30.48
N THR A 638 -17.57 -15.35 -29.81
CA THR A 638 -18.04 -15.12 -28.44
C THR A 638 -19.57 -15.02 -28.37
N ALA A 639 -20.22 -14.41 -29.36
CA ALA A 639 -21.67 -14.37 -29.44
C ALA A 639 -22.25 -15.78 -29.69
N GLU A 640 -21.67 -16.55 -30.61
CA GLU A 640 -22.04 -17.95 -30.88
C GLU A 640 -21.87 -18.82 -29.62
N LEU A 641 -20.81 -18.64 -28.81
CA LEU A 641 -20.66 -19.33 -27.53
C LEU A 641 -21.80 -19.04 -26.53
N LYS A 642 -22.30 -17.81 -26.51
CA LYS A 642 -23.41 -17.41 -25.62
C LYS A 642 -24.73 -17.96 -26.06
N SER A 643 -24.97 -18.19 -27.37
CA SER A 643 -26.21 -18.73 -27.90
C SER A 643 -26.32 -20.27 -27.83
N ILE A 644 -25.23 -21.00 -27.59
CA ILE A 644 -25.23 -22.48 -27.52
C ILE A 644 -26.27 -23.03 -26.54
N TYR A 645 -26.45 -22.37 -25.38
CA TYR A 645 -27.45 -22.83 -24.40
C TYR A 645 -28.88 -22.54 -24.80
N GLU A 646 -29.11 -21.52 -25.64
CA GLU A 646 -30.45 -21.11 -26.10
C GLU A 646 -30.90 -21.93 -27.33
N GLU A 647 -29.96 -22.57 -28.05
CA GLU A 647 -30.21 -23.41 -29.23
C GLU A 647 -30.36 -24.92 -28.90
N GLY A 648 -30.07 -25.33 -27.66
CA GLY A 648 -30.22 -26.71 -27.15
C GLY A 648 -31.44 -26.86 -26.27
#